data_4a27eef4b2ca464ad5e86a95d35fc1c9
#
_entry.id   4a27eef4b2ca464ad5e86a95d35fc1c9
#
_cell.length_a   1.000
_cell.length_b   1.000
_cell.length_c   1.000
_cell.angle_alpha   90.00
_cell.angle_beta   90.00
_cell.angle_gamma   90.00
#
_symmetry.space_group_name_H-M   'P 1'
#
loop_
_entity.id
_entity.type
_entity.pdbx_description
1 polymer ?
#
loop_
_entity_poly.entity_id
_entity_poly.type
_entity_poly.pdbx_seq_one_letter_code
_entity_poly.pdbx_strand_id
1 'polypeptide(L)'
;MRRLFLIIGIAMTTLKVSAQTTSTYGDLRAKLLHIGLQFTGRNTPNDQAIAVVVCELANNYQGRLSRQQFRELRDSIEGMRNHISAETWRTALNNAVKTLQEKTDTLDIQQCILDYYRRVPQEQIYVHTDKPYYVPGDTVWFRAHLVDAVTHTPISRSRYVYVELHGQQPDTLVQRIIVKCDSDGVFANAITLPHGLKGGSYTLAAYTQWMRNFPVERFYYKQLTVVGNTSTSDAQCEAVGRPMRSRRTPSAKPSDAALELGQRKGLLLVQWNKATGMPLSCVLYGSGNLIVTDYTPGKVLRIDSQSLRPGGLNVAMVNRETGDIIAEGQTVIKGMDAQVTISGKAQSDNDPMELDIRVVDADGTPLKGSFSLSVTDYDVVKPDTLQPTIDQYLTQQPDDYPLVNMLSGTYPSIDYGFQTSQSISGSINSTVFKKVKRPKLILIHPNTGIRETFELGDSTRFTINGLDFPDGTTYVLEGMRKSGSTRLVQLNIAPMTFPAIHSPLANSCLSVAIPDAFARQAKEQVMYGSVDREIELPEVVKEKKRQRTENRLKIQPFKALYDDNPRLNNLNSMEILLSTLGLKVGRDDDNNYKISSWTLAGIGPLIYIDDVESNAEELMFLEPANLKSIEYFKHNDSRLLAYRWDGPTKGVLVVRLKPGYTGRRGKPLSMASVQQQGWKPYVEFFSPQYTDKKQKTRPDRRTTLYWNPKVKTDANGKACIKFYASDISKRYLVTLEGISDNGTIVHRQQFIE
;
A
#
# COMPACT_ATOMS: atom_id res chain seq x y z
N MET A 1 -47.28 52.76 13.14
CA MET A 1 -45.99 52.63 13.88
C MET A 1 -46.09 51.73 15.13
N ARG A 2 -47.04 51.88 16.05
CA ARG A 2 -47.13 50.97 17.23
C ARG A 2 -47.36 49.48 16.90
N ARG A 3 -48.07 49.13 15.83
CA ARG A 3 -48.27 47.72 15.40
C ARG A 3 -47.06 47.11 14.72
N LEU A 4 -46.18 47.94 14.11
CA LEU A 4 -44.93 47.51 13.48
C LEU A 4 -43.88 47.12 14.53
N PHE A 5 -43.81 47.92 15.64
CA PHE A 5 -42.94 47.64 16.77
C PHE A 5 -43.37 46.37 17.56
N LEU A 6 -44.70 46.11 17.60
CA LEU A 6 -45.18 44.89 18.28
C LEU A 6 -44.91 43.61 17.51
N ILE A 7 -44.96 43.66 16.15
CA ILE A 7 -44.61 42.54 15.28
C ILE A 7 -43.12 42.24 15.29
N ILE A 8 -42.28 43.28 15.30
CA ILE A 8 -40.82 43.13 15.46
C ILE A 8 -40.48 42.61 16.86
N GLY A 9 -41.18 43.06 17.91
CA GLY A 9 -41.02 42.58 19.28
C GLY A 9 -41.44 41.13 19.46
N ILE A 10 -42.49 40.64 18.80
CA ILE A 10 -42.97 39.25 18.85
C ILE A 10 -42.03 38.35 18.02
N ALA A 11 -41.54 38.84 16.86
CA ALA A 11 -40.54 38.08 16.08
C ALA A 11 -39.21 37.96 16.84
N MET A 12 -38.80 38.99 17.60
CA MET A 12 -37.60 38.92 18.45
C MET A 12 -37.77 38.09 19.73
N THR A 13 -39.02 37.94 20.25
CA THR A 13 -39.28 37.12 21.45
C THR A 13 -39.40 35.66 21.14
N THR A 14 -39.78 35.26 19.92
CA THR A 14 -39.74 33.88 19.45
C THR A 14 -38.36 33.49 18.93
N LEU A 15 -37.55 34.40 18.45
CA LEU A 15 -36.13 34.28 18.15
C LEU A 15 -35.31 34.76 19.37
N LYS A 16 -35.32 34.07 20.47
CA LYS A 16 -34.29 34.19 21.51
C LYS A 16 -32.94 33.66 20.96
N VAL A 17 -32.52 34.08 19.79
CA VAL A 17 -31.12 34.08 19.40
C VAL A 17 -30.58 35.36 19.96
N SER A 18 -30.18 35.38 21.26
CA SER A 18 -29.46 36.51 21.81
C SER A 18 -28.28 36.78 20.89
N ALA A 19 -28.15 38.05 20.49
CA ALA A 19 -26.97 38.54 19.77
C ALA A 19 -25.74 38.56 20.70
N GLN A 20 -25.49 37.46 21.40
CA GLN A 20 -24.23 37.22 22.11
C GLN A 20 -23.15 37.00 21.03
N THR A 21 -22.05 37.74 21.19
CA THR A 21 -20.85 37.59 20.39
C THR A 21 -20.55 36.11 20.16
N THR A 22 -20.70 35.66 18.91
CA THR A 22 -20.36 34.29 18.52
C THR A 22 -18.86 34.25 18.27
N SER A 23 -18.12 33.62 19.14
CA SER A 23 -16.67 33.47 19.01
C SER A 23 -16.26 32.23 18.21
N THR A 24 -17.14 31.24 18.08
CA THR A 24 -16.84 29.99 17.39
C THR A 24 -17.63 29.84 16.09
N TYR A 25 -16.98 29.21 15.10
CA TYR A 25 -17.61 28.83 13.82
C TYR A 25 -18.81 27.91 14.03
N GLY A 26 -18.69 26.95 14.95
CA GLY A 26 -19.76 26.00 15.25
C GLY A 26 -21.05 26.68 15.69
N ASP A 27 -20.94 27.71 16.53
CA ASP A 27 -22.09 28.49 17.00
C ASP A 27 -22.72 29.32 15.89
N LEU A 28 -21.90 29.98 15.05
CA LEU A 28 -22.38 30.76 13.90
C LEU A 28 -23.12 29.85 12.91
N ARG A 29 -22.53 28.72 12.56
CA ARG A 29 -23.12 27.74 11.64
C ARG A 29 -24.45 27.18 12.19
N ALA A 30 -24.48 26.77 13.43
CA ALA A 30 -25.68 26.23 14.07
C ALA A 30 -26.84 27.28 14.06
N LYS A 31 -26.54 28.53 14.34
CA LYS A 31 -27.51 29.63 14.32
C LYS A 31 -28.04 29.90 12.91
N LEU A 32 -27.17 29.92 11.90
CA LEU A 32 -27.57 30.10 10.49
C LEU A 32 -28.41 28.94 9.97
N LEU A 33 -28.05 27.70 10.28
CA LEU A 33 -28.82 26.52 9.93
C LEU A 33 -30.21 26.54 10.61
N HIS A 34 -30.28 26.91 11.87
CA HIS A 34 -31.54 27.05 12.59
C HIS A 34 -32.48 28.05 11.95
N ILE A 35 -31.96 29.24 11.56
CA ILE A 35 -32.68 30.23 10.81
C ILE A 35 -33.16 29.66 9.47
N GLY A 36 -32.31 29.02 8.69
CA GLY A 36 -32.67 28.43 7.41
C GLY A 36 -33.80 27.41 7.51
N LEU A 37 -33.75 26.51 8.52
CA LEU A 37 -34.79 25.50 8.75
C LEU A 37 -36.13 26.07 9.19
N GLN A 38 -36.16 27.19 9.92
CA GLN A 38 -37.42 27.81 10.35
C GLN A 38 -38.17 28.52 9.19
N PHE A 39 -37.47 28.88 8.12
CA PHE A 39 -38.03 29.73 7.05
C PHE A 39 -38.15 29.02 5.69
N THR A 40 -37.76 27.77 5.57
CA THR A 40 -37.97 26.97 4.34
C THR A 40 -39.47 26.62 4.22
N GLY A 41 -40.23 27.41 3.46
CA GLY A 41 -41.53 26.99 2.99
C GLY A 41 -42.68 27.96 3.04
N ARG A 42 -42.55 29.26 3.32
CA ARG A 42 -43.70 30.21 3.26
C ARG A 42 -43.27 31.60 2.79
N ASN A 43 -43.85 32.05 1.69
CA ASN A 43 -43.89 33.48 1.32
C ASN A 43 -44.60 34.28 2.42
N THR A 44 -43.86 34.87 3.34
CA THR A 44 -44.46 35.64 4.43
C THR A 44 -43.55 36.80 4.87
N PRO A 45 -44.05 37.80 5.62
CA PRO A 45 -43.39 39.05 5.98
C PRO A 45 -42.14 38.91 6.84
N ASN A 46 -41.47 37.77 6.79
CA ASN A 46 -40.31 37.43 7.59
C ASN A 46 -38.96 37.68 6.86
N ASP A 47 -38.99 38.07 5.58
CA ASP A 47 -37.79 38.40 4.79
C ASP A 47 -36.88 39.40 5.51
N GLN A 48 -37.53 40.45 6.11
CA GLN A 48 -36.83 41.46 6.91
C GLN A 48 -36.13 40.87 8.13
N ALA A 49 -36.84 39.98 8.86
CA ALA A 49 -36.30 39.38 10.10
C ALA A 49 -35.10 38.49 9.79
N ILE A 50 -35.15 37.70 8.71
CA ILE A 50 -34.04 36.87 8.25
C ILE A 50 -32.82 37.73 7.95
N ALA A 51 -32.98 38.76 7.08
CA ALA A 51 -31.90 39.62 6.65
C ALA A 51 -31.24 40.35 7.83
N VAL A 52 -32.05 40.90 8.75
CA VAL A 52 -31.55 41.59 9.93
C VAL A 52 -30.74 40.64 10.84
N VAL A 53 -31.27 39.45 11.17
CA VAL A 53 -30.61 38.53 12.07
C VAL A 53 -29.34 37.98 11.45
N VAL A 54 -29.33 37.66 10.15
CA VAL A 54 -28.13 37.18 9.45
C VAL A 54 -27.05 38.26 9.41
N CYS A 55 -27.42 39.53 9.15
CA CYS A 55 -26.48 40.66 9.19
C CYS A 55 -25.91 40.88 10.61
N GLU A 56 -26.74 40.81 11.64
CA GLU A 56 -26.28 40.91 13.03
C GLU A 56 -25.31 39.77 13.41
N LEU A 57 -25.58 38.53 13.01
CA LEU A 57 -24.70 37.41 13.25
C LEU A 57 -23.36 37.60 12.53
N ALA A 58 -23.39 38.05 11.26
CA ALA A 58 -22.17 38.29 10.49
C ALA A 58 -21.32 39.44 11.12
N ASN A 59 -21.97 40.52 11.54
CA ASN A 59 -21.29 41.68 12.16
C ASN A 59 -20.69 41.29 13.53
N ASN A 60 -21.43 40.53 14.33
CA ASN A 60 -21.04 40.17 15.71
C ASN A 60 -20.09 38.99 15.78
N TYR A 61 -19.80 38.32 14.68
CA TYR A 61 -18.80 37.24 14.64
C TYR A 61 -17.40 37.85 14.83
N GLN A 62 -16.65 37.38 15.83
CA GLN A 62 -15.32 37.90 16.16
C GLN A 62 -14.18 36.97 15.77
N GLY A 63 -14.48 35.74 15.31
CA GLY A 63 -13.48 34.76 14.88
C GLY A 63 -12.91 35.06 13.50
N ARG A 64 -11.84 34.35 13.14
CA ARG A 64 -11.39 34.19 11.76
C ARG A 64 -12.04 32.97 11.16
N LEU A 65 -12.42 33.03 9.89
CA LEU A 65 -13.01 31.93 9.14
C LEU A 65 -11.95 31.31 8.22
N SER A 66 -11.88 30.01 8.22
CA SER A 66 -11.26 29.32 7.09
C SER A 66 -12.17 29.45 5.87
N ARG A 67 -11.62 29.26 4.67
CA ARG A 67 -12.40 29.38 3.44
C ARG A 67 -13.46 28.34 3.28
N GLN A 68 -13.22 27.12 3.74
CA GLN A 68 -14.25 26.09 3.78
C GLN A 68 -15.41 26.53 4.65
N GLN A 69 -15.11 27.07 5.83
CA GLN A 69 -16.11 27.60 6.74
C GLN A 69 -16.88 28.77 6.11
N PHE A 70 -16.18 29.66 5.45
CA PHE A 70 -16.80 30.79 4.73
C PHE A 70 -17.73 30.31 3.60
N ARG A 71 -17.29 29.33 2.78
CA ARG A 71 -18.14 28.77 1.71
C ARG A 71 -19.41 28.14 2.26
N GLU A 72 -19.32 27.31 3.29
CA GLU A 72 -20.48 26.68 3.93
C GLU A 72 -21.48 27.74 4.42
N LEU A 73 -20.99 28.84 5.01
CA LEU A 73 -21.85 29.93 5.49
C LEU A 73 -22.43 30.75 4.32
N ARG A 74 -21.62 31.04 3.30
CA ARG A 74 -22.07 31.74 2.07
C ARG A 74 -23.18 30.94 1.39
N ASP A 75 -22.97 29.67 1.13
CA ASP A 75 -23.93 28.78 0.44
C ASP A 75 -25.25 28.67 1.23
N SER A 76 -25.16 28.66 2.55
CA SER A 76 -26.32 28.69 3.45
C SER A 76 -27.09 30.03 3.35
N ILE A 77 -26.37 31.18 3.30
CA ILE A 77 -26.96 32.51 3.17
C ILE A 77 -27.54 32.71 1.75
N GLU A 78 -26.87 32.22 0.71
CA GLU A 78 -27.38 32.27 -0.67
C GLU A 78 -28.62 31.41 -0.84
N GLY A 79 -28.69 30.25 -0.20
CA GLY A 79 -29.91 29.46 -0.11
C GLY A 79 -31.09 30.24 0.45
N MET A 80 -30.88 30.97 1.55
CA MET A 80 -31.91 31.85 2.14
C MET A 80 -32.26 33.02 1.19
N ARG A 81 -31.28 33.65 0.55
CA ARG A 81 -31.45 34.74 -0.41
C ARG A 81 -32.39 34.39 -1.57
N ASN A 82 -32.30 33.15 -2.05
CA ASN A 82 -33.12 32.66 -3.18
C ASN A 82 -34.62 32.60 -2.84
N HIS A 83 -34.98 32.56 -1.56
CA HIS A 83 -36.36 32.56 -1.08
C HIS A 83 -36.88 33.97 -0.75
N ILE A 84 -36.03 34.99 -0.77
CA ILE A 84 -36.40 36.38 -0.46
C ILE A 84 -36.81 37.11 -1.73
N SER A 85 -37.99 37.76 -1.71
CA SER A 85 -38.54 38.45 -2.87
C SER A 85 -38.07 39.91 -2.99
N ALA A 86 -37.85 40.59 -1.88
CA ALA A 86 -37.50 42.02 -1.85
C ALA A 86 -36.00 42.27 -2.07
N GLU A 87 -35.65 43.09 -3.06
CA GLU A 87 -34.26 43.38 -3.44
C GLU A 87 -33.46 44.05 -2.32
N THR A 88 -34.10 44.87 -1.49
CA THR A 88 -33.44 45.51 -0.33
C THR A 88 -32.91 44.45 0.67
N TRP A 89 -33.62 43.38 0.90
CA TRP A 89 -33.20 42.32 1.83
C TRP A 89 -32.19 41.38 1.19
N ARG A 90 -32.27 41.16 -0.14
CA ARG A 90 -31.22 40.48 -0.88
C ARG A 90 -29.88 41.21 -0.78
N THR A 91 -29.92 42.57 -0.94
CA THR A 91 -28.75 43.41 -0.79
C THR A 91 -28.17 43.34 0.63
N ALA A 92 -29.03 43.29 1.65
CA ALA A 92 -28.60 43.15 3.04
C ALA A 92 -27.87 41.80 3.27
N LEU A 93 -28.37 40.68 2.71
CA LEU A 93 -27.69 39.38 2.80
C LEU A 93 -26.35 39.37 2.03
N ASN A 94 -26.28 40.04 0.89
CA ASN A 94 -25.00 40.20 0.18
C ASN A 94 -23.97 40.97 1.03
N ASN A 95 -24.40 41.99 1.78
CA ASN A 95 -23.53 42.67 2.71
C ASN A 95 -23.08 41.83 3.88
N ALA A 96 -23.94 40.93 4.38
CA ALA A 96 -23.55 39.94 5.39
C ALA A 96 -22.48 38.97 4.88
N VAL A 97 -22.63 38.48 3.65
CA VAL A 97 -21.62 37.66 2.99
C VAL A 97 -20.29 38.43 2.86
N LYS A 98 -20.32 39.68 2.43
CA LYS A 98 -19.14 40.53 2.33
C LYS A 98 -18.44 40.71 3.69
N THR A 99 -19.22 40.98 4.76
CA THR A 99 -18.68 41.10 6.13
C THR A 99 -17.98 39.79 6.60
N LEU A 100 -18.54 38.63 6.29
CA LEU A 100 -17.92 37.35 6.60
C LEU A 100 -16.69 37.12 5.74
N GLN A 101 -16.68 37.57 4.49
CA GLN A 101 -15.52 37.51 3.60
C GLN A 101 -14.34 38.36 4.12
N GLU A 102 -14.59 39.55 4.63
CA GLU A 102 -13.56 40.39 5.25
C GLU A 102 -12.93 39.75 6.51
N LYS A 103 -13.67 38.85 7.17
CA LYS A 103 -13.20 38.08 8.31
C LYS A 103 -12.55 36.73 7.91
N THR A 104 -12.48 36.44 6.62
CA THR A 104 -11.87 35.24 6.08
C THR A 104 -10.39 35.46 5.78
N ASP A 105 -9.59 34.45 5.96
CA ASP A 105 -8.16 34.53 5.63
C ASP A 105 -7.96 34.84 4.14
N THR A 106 -7.03 35.75 3.85
CA THR A 106 -6.69 36.14 2.46
C THR A 106 -6.27 34.93 1.64
N LEU A 107 -6.71 34.91 0.34
CA LEU A 107 -6.38 33.81 -0.56
C LEU A 107 -4.93 33.90 -1.03
N ASP A 108 -4.10 33.01 -0.49
CA ASP A 108 -2.86 32.65 -1.12
C ASP A 108 -3.08 31.30 -1.85
N ILE A 109 -3.38 31.40 -3.15
CA ILE A 109 -3.64 30.22 -4.01
C ILE A 109 -2.43 29.28 -4.01
N GLN A 110 -1.22 29.82 -4.10
CA GLN A 110 0.00 29.06 -4.12
C GLN A 110 0.20 28.30 -2.80
N GLN A 111 0.03 29.00 -1.68
CA GLN A 111 0.17 28.37 -0.36
C GLN A 111 -0.90 27.29 -0.12
N CYS A 112 -2.14 27.50 -0.57
CA CYS A 112 -3.20 26.49 -0.46
C CYS A 112 -2.85 25.20 -1.20
N ILE A 113 -2.30 25.30 -2.41
CA ILE A 113 -1.88 24.12 -3.21
C ILE A 113 -0.69 23.41 -2.54
N LEU A 114 0.31 24.18 -2.10
CA LEU A 114 1.47 23.63 -1.41
C LEU A 114 1.10 22.93 -0.09
N ASP A 115 0.19 23.53 0.69
CA ASP A 115 -0.27 22.93 1.95
C ASP A 115 -1.07 21.65 1.70
N TYR A 116 -1.85 21.61 0.62
CA TYR A 116 -2.53 20.39 0.22
C TYR A 116 -1.55 19.27 -0.13
N TYR A 117 -0.55 19.55 -0.96
CA TYR A 117 0.48 18.55 -1.31
C TYR A 117 1.29 18.07 -0.10
N ARG A 118 1.55 18.93 0.87
CA ARG A 118 2.23 18.53 2.12
C ARG A 118 1.38 17.62 3.00
N ARG A 119 0.08 17.90 3.10
CA ARG A 119 -0.85 17.12 3.95
C ARG A 119 -1.33 15.85 3.30
N VAL A 120 -1.47 15.86 1.98
CA VAL A 120 -1.96 14.74 1.17
C VAL A 120 -0.94 14.44 0.07
N PRO A 121 0.28 14.01 0.43
CA PRO A 121 1.27 13.65 -0.56
C PRO A 121 0.77 12.47 -1.38
N GLN A 122 1.13 12.46 -2.65
CA GLN A 122 0.59 11.55 -3.64
C GLN A 122 1.65 10.54 -4.05
N GLU A 123 1.32 9.27 -3.96
CA GLU A 123 2.16 8.19 -4.45
C GLU A 123 1.66 7.69 -5.79
N GLN A 124 2.58 7.44 -6.70
CA GLN A 124 2.33 6.81 -7.99
C GLN A 124 3.32 5.68 -8.20
N ILE A 125 2.85 4.57 -8.74
CA ILE A 125 3.66 3.38 -9.01
C ILE A 125 3.65 3.10 -10.49
N TYR A 126 4.82 2.76 -11.03
CA TYR A 126 4.98 2.12 -12.32
C TYR A 126 5.74 0.80 -12.15
N VAL A 127 5.33 -0.26 -12.83
CA VAL A 127 6.01 -1.57 -12.75
C VAL A 127 6.64 -1.94 -14.08
N HIS A 128 7.96 -1.97 -14.12
CA HIS A 128 8.73 -2.56 -15.22
C HIS A 128 8.83 -4.08 -15.02
N THR A 129 8.46 -4.85 -16.03
CA THR A 129 8.61 -6.32 -16.07
C THR A 129 9.63 -6.71 -17.14
N ASP A 130 10.30 -7.84 -16.96
CA ASP A 130 11.36 -8.30 -17.86
C ASP A 130 10.88 -8.55 -19.30
N LYS A 131 9.63 -8.99 -19.50
CA LYS A 131 9.03 -9.26 -20.82
C LYS A 131 7.50 -9.06 -20.76
N PRO A 132 6.79 -8.96 -21.90
CA PRO A 132 5.34 -8.70 -21.92
C PRO A 132 4.47 -9.95 -21.85
N TYR A 133 5.00 -11.15 -22.17
CA TYR A 133 4.26 -12.40 -22.19
C TYR A 133 5.08 -13.56 -21.65
N TYR A 134 4.37 -14.53 -21.08
CA TYR A 134 4.92 -15.62 -20.27
C TYR A 134 4.25 -16.94 -20.59
N VAL A 135 4.81 -18.04 -20.09
CA VAL A 135 4.16 -19.35 -20.07
C VAL A 135 3.89 -19.78 -18.62
N PRO A 136 2.97 -20.73 -18.38
CA PRO A 136 2.78 -21.29 -17.04
C PRO A 136 4.10 -21.86 -16.49
N GLY A 137 4.43 -21.52 -15.25
CA GLY A 137 5.70 -21.88 -14.64
C GLY A 137 6.82 -20.85 -14.82
N ASP A 138 6.68 -19.87 -15.70
CA ASP A 138 7.66 -18.77 -15.83
C ASP A 138 7.69 -17.90 -14.58
N THR A 139 8.81 -17.18 -14.44
CA THR A 139 8.99 -16.16 -13.42
C THR A 139 8.88 -14.79 -14.04
N VAL A 140 7.95 -13.97 -13.54
CA VAL A 140 7.81 -12.55 -13.87
C VAL A 140 8.75 -11.77 -12.99
N TRP A 141 9.86 -11.30 -13.55
CA TRP A 141 10.78 -10.40 -12.87
C TRP A 141 10.28 -8.98 -12.99
N PHE A 142 10.32 -8.23 -11.91
CA PHE A 142 9.83 -6.86 -11.94
C PHE A 142 10.51 -5.93 -10.96
N ARG A 143 10.42 -4.64 -11.28
CA ARG A 143 10.72 -3.53 -10.38
C ARG A 143 9.53 -2.57 -10.34
N ALA A 144 9.07 -2.22 -9.16
CA ALA A 144 8.11 -1.15 -8.94
C ALA A 144 8.84 0.16 -8.68
N HIS A 145 8.61 1.16 -9.51
CA HIS A 145 9.11 2.52 -9.33
C HIS A 145 8.04 3.30 -8.58
N LEU A 146 8.30 3.61 -7.31
CA LEU A 146 7.42 4.39 -6.44
C LEU A 146 7.91 5.83 -6.39
N VAL A 147 7.05 6.75 -6.80
CA VAL A 147 7.39 8.17 -6.91
C VAL A 147 6.30 9.05 -6.30
N ASP A 148 6.69 10.29 -6.00
CA ASP A 148 5.73 11.37 -5.80
C ASP A 148 5.06 11.73 -7.13
N ALA A 149 3.74 11.66 -7.17
CA ALA A 149 2.99 11.85 -8.42
C ALA A 149 3.09 13.28 -8.97
N VAL A 150 3.47 14.25 -8.13
CA VAL A 150 3.62 15.65 -8.52
C VAL A 150 5.02 15.93 -9.05
N THR A 151 6.06 15.48 -8.35
CA THR A 151 7.46 15.82 -8.66
C THR A 151 8.20 14.73 -9.41
N HIS A 152 7.63 13.53 -9.50
CA HIS A 152 8.22 12.29 -10.03
C HIS A 152 9.53 11.89 -9.32
N THR A 153 9.83 12.49 -8.17
CA THR A 153 11.01 12.09 -7.40
C THR A 153 10.73 10.79 -6.63
N PRO A 154 11.72 9.90 -6.46
CA PRO A 154 11.57 8.70 -5.67
C PRO A 154 11.13 9.00 -4.24
N ILE A 155 10.17 8.25 -3.71
CA ILE A 155 9.63 8.41 -2.35
C ILE A 155 10.18 7.34 -1.42
N SER A 156 10.47 7.76 -0.17
CA SER A 156 10.92 6.86 0.90
C SER A 156 9.91 6.68 2.05
N ARG A 157 8.71 7.28 1.95
CA ARG A 157 7.70 7.23 3.04
C ARG A 157 7.08 5.87 3.18
N SER A 158 6.60 5.27 2.09
CA SER A 158 6.12 3.88 2.08
C SER A 158 7.28 2.93 1.84
N ARG A 159 7.43 1.94 2.70
CA ARG A 159 8.50 0.93 2.62
C ARG A 159 8.03 -0.42 2.05
N TYR A 160 6.74 -0.56 1.76
CA TYR A 160 6.13 -1.77 1.24
C TYR A 160 5.22 -1.46 0.07
N VAL A 161 5.35 -2.24 -1.00
CA VAL A 161 4.48 -2.25 -2.18
C VAL A 161 3.80 -3.61 -2.24
N TYR A 162 2.49 -3.60 -2.42
CA TYR A 162 1.67 -4.80 -2.65
C TYR A 162 1.60 -5.02 -4.15
N VAL A 163 1.91 -6.23 -4.58
CA VAL A 163 1.82 -6.63 -5.99
C VAL A 163 0.94 -7.87 -6.08
N GLU A 164 -0.12 -7.76 -6.86
CA GLU A 164 -1.14 -8.80 -7.01
C GLU A 164 -1.28 -9.22 -8.46
N LEU A 165 -1.38 -10.50 -8.70
CA LEU A 165 -1.73 -11.07 -9.99
C LEU A 165 -3.19 -11.56 -9.95
N HIS A 166 -4.03 -11.01 -10.80
CA HIS A 166 -5.45 -11.36 -10.92
C HIS A 166 -5.72 -12.12 -12.22
N GLY A 167 -6.65 -13.07 -12.15
CA GLY A 167 -7.10 -13.86 -13.30
C GLY A 167 -7.99 -13.10 -14.26
N GLN A 168 -8.44 -13.81 -15.29
CA GLN A 168 -9.33 -13.25 -16.33
C GLN A 168 -10.71 -12.86 -15.83
N GLN A 169 -11.22 -13.59 -14.83
CA GLN A 169 -12.50 -13.23 -14.19
C GLN A 169 -12.26 -12.14 -13.14
N PRO A 170 -13.15 -11.15 -13.04
CA PRO A 170 -13.08 -10.16 -11.99
C PRO A 170 -12.94 -10.86 -10.63
N ASP A 171 -12.10 -10.35 -9.77
CA ASP A 171 -11.89 -10.79 -8.39
C ASP A 171 -11.19 -12.14 -8.17
N THR A 172 -10.62 -12.75 -9.21
CA THR A 172 -9.84 -13.99 -9.03
C THR A 172 -8.37 -13.66 -8.73
N LEU A 173 -8.03 -13.52 -7.45
CA LEU A 173 -6.65 -13.39 -7.03
C LEU A 173 -5.89 -14.70 -7.27
N VAL A 174 -4.85 -14.67 -8.10
CA VAL A 174 -3.94 -15.78 -8.35
C VAL A 174 -2.84 -15.80 -7.30
N GLN A 175 -2.20 -14.66 -7.10
CA GLN A 175 -1.12 -14.51 -6.12
C GLN A 175 -0.99 -13.06 -5.66
N ARG A 176 -0.63 -12.87 -4.39
CA ARG A 176 -0.25 -11.59 -3.79
C ARG A 176 1.09 -11.73 -3.14
N ILE A 177 1.94 -10.75 -3.36
CA ILE A 177 3.20 -10.62 -2.64
C ILE A 177 3.34 -9.20 -2.07
N ILE A 178 4.06 -9.10 -0.97
CA ILE A 178 4.45 -7.82 -0.38
C ILE A 178 5.93 -7.64 -0.68
N VAL A 179 6.29 -6.55 -1.32
CA VAL A 179 7.67 -6.20 -1.66
C VAL A 179 8.14 -5.12 -0.72
N LYS A 180 9.18 -5.41 0.04
CA LYS A 180 9.86 -4.44 0.90
C LYS A 180 10.96 -3.75 0.10
N CYS A 181 11.08 -2.41 0.24
CA CYS A 181 12.22 -1.72 -0.36
C CYS A 181 13.53 -2.15 0.33
N ASP A 182 14.58 -2.18 -0.47
CA ASP A 182 15.92 -2.40 0.08
C ASP A 182 16.54 -1.12 0.68
N SER A 183 17.84 -1.18 0.99
CA SER A 183 18.59 -0.03 1.53
C SER A 183 18.66 1.17 0.59
N ASP A 184 18.53 0.93 -0.72
CA ASP A 184 18.57 1.96 -1.75
C ASP A 184 17.17 2.50 -2.11
N GLY A 185 16.12 2.03 -1.43
CA GLY A 185 14.72 2.40 -1.69
C GLY A 185 14.13 1.71 -2.92
N VAL A 186 14.73 0.63 -3.42
CA VAL A 186 14.27 -0.11 -4.61
C VAL A 186 13.29 -1.20 -4.21
N PHE A 187 12.16 -1.26 -4.90
CA PHE A 187 11.15 -2.31 -4.77
C PHE A 187 11.27 -3.27 -5.95
N ALA A 188 11.96 -4.37 -5.78
CA ALA A 188 12.16 -5.38 -6.80
C ALA A 188 11.92 -6.78 -6.26
N ASN A 189 11.32 -7.65 -7.05
CA ASN A 189 11.11 -9.05 -6.72
C ASN A 189 10.70 -9.83 -7.97
N ALA A 190 10.19 -11.04 -7.77
CA ALA A 190 9.70 -11.91 -8.84
C ALA A 190 8.40 -12.61 -8.43
N ILE A 191 7.55 -12.92 -9.39
CA ILE A 191 6.35 -13.75 -9.22
C ILE A 191 6.51 -14.99 -10.09
N THR A 192 6.55 -16.16 -9.49
CA THR A 192 6.53 -17.43 -10.24
C THR A 192 5.09 -17.80 -10.56
N LEU A 193 4.78 -17.93 -11.84
CA LEU A 193 3.45 -18.28 -12.31
C LEU A 193 3.16 -19.76 -12.02
N PRO A 194 1.99 -20.12 -11.49
CA PRO A 194 1.62 -21.50 -11.28
C PRO A 194 1.68 -22.32 -12.57
N HIS A 195 2.21 -23.54 -12.54
CA HIS A 195 2.28 -24.45 -13.71
C HIS A 195 0.90 -24.80 -14.29
N GLY A 196 -0.15 -24.79 -13.44
CA GLY A 196 -1.54 -25.03 -13.85
C GLY A 196 -2.28 -23.79 -14.36
N LEU A 197 -1.58 -22.66 -14.53
CA LEU A 197 -2.22 -21.43 -14.98
C LEU A 197 -2.72 -21.57 -16.44
N LYS A 198 -3.96 -21.17 -16.68
CA LYS A 198 -4.53 -21.23 -18.04
C LYS A 198 -3.95 -20.11 -18.91
N GLY A 199 -3.84 -20.37 -20.21
CA GLY A 199 -3.52 -19.30 -21.18
C GLY A 199 -4.57 -18.21 -21.17
N GLY A 200 -4.13 -16.95 -21.35
CA GLY A 200 -5.00 -15.80 -21.43
C GLY A 200 -4.40 -14.53 -20.83
N SER A 201 -5.24 -13.54 -20.61
CA SER A 201 -4.85 -12.24 -20.08
C SER A 201 -5.01 -12.18 -18.56
N TYR A 202 -3.99 -11.72 -17.88
CA TYR A 202 -3.94 -11.53 -16.44
C TYR A 202 -3.64 -10.07 -16.12
N THR A 203 -4.11 -9.58 -14.98
CA THR A 203 -3.83 -8.22 -14.54
C THR A 203 -2.86 -8.24 -13.36
N LEU A 204 -1.74 -7.57 -13.51
CA LEU A 204 -0.84 -7.25 -12.41
C LEU A 204 -1.25 -5.89 -11.85
N ALA A 205 -1.63 -5.84 -10.57
CA ALA A 205 -1.95 -4.63 -9.86
C ALA A 205 -0.85 -4.31 -8.82
N ALA A 206 -0.51 -3.03 -8.66
CA ALA A 206 0.46 -2.61 -7.64
C ALA A 206 -0.01 -1.37 -6.90
N TYR A 207 0.12 -1.37 -5.57
CA TYR A 207 -0.31 -0.26 -4.71
C TYR A 207 0.47 -0.26 -3.38
N THR A 208 0.42 0.88 -2.68
CA THR A 208 0.89 0.99 -1.29
C THR A 208 -0.28 1.05 -0.32
N GLN A 209 0.00 0.90 0.97
CA GLN A 209 -1.02 1.09 2.01
C GLN A 209 -1.61 2.52 1.97
N TRP A 210 -0.78 3.53 1.71
CA TRP A 210 -1.21 4.92 1.58
C TRP A 210 -2.18 5.13 0.40
N MET A 211 -1.93 4.49 -0.73
CA MET A 211 -2.78 4.61 -1.92
C MET A 211 -4.21 4.12 -1.69
N ARG A 212 -4.46 3.29 -0.68
CA ARG A 212 -5.80 2.80 -0.30
C ARG A 212 -6.74 3.89 0.23
N ASN A 213 -6.23 5.08 0.55
CA ASN A 213 -7.06 6.24 0.88
C ASN A 213 -7.73 6.88 -0.34
N PHE A 214 -7.38 6.43 -1.52
CA PHE A 214 -7.83 6.96 -2.80
C PHE A 214 -8.56 5.88 -3.60
N PRO A 215 -9.28 6.28 -4.68
CA PRO A 215 -9.95 5.32 -5.54
C PRO A 215 -9.00 4.24 -6.10
N VAL A 216 -9.48 3.01 -6.20
CA VAL A 216 -8.67 1.86 -6.67
C VAL A 216 -8.17 2.04 -8.11
N GLU A 217 -8.82 2.88 -8.90
CA GLU A 217 -8.42 3.26 -10.25
C GLU A 217 -7.06 3.97 -10.30
N ARG A 218 -6.56 4.46 -9.17
CA ARG A 218 -5.23 5.06 -9.03
C ARG A 218 -4.11 4.06 -8.80
N PHE A 219 -4.44 2.80 -8.55
CA PHE A 219 -3.42 1.77 -8.48
C PHE A 219 -2.80 1.56 -9.85
N TYR A 220 -1.60 1.06 -9.87
CA TYR A 220 -0.99 0.65 -11.13
C TYR A 220 -1.61 -0.65 -11.63
N TYR A 221 -1.90 -0.70 -12.91
CA TYR A 221 -2.41 -1.89 -13.58
C TYR A 221 -1.62 -2.17 -14.84
N LYS A 222 -1.19 -3.42 -15.00
CA LYS A 222 -0.54 -3.93 -16.22
C LYS A 222 -1.16 -5.23 -16.64
N GLN A 223 -1.44 -5.36 -17.92
CA GLN A 223 -1.90 -6.61 -18.51
C GLN A 223 -0.70 -7.49 -18.82
N LEU A 224 -0.73 -8.74 -18.35
CA LEU A 224 0.23 -9.78 -18.67
C LEU A 224 -0.45 -10.84 -19.52
N THR A 225 0.19 -11.29 -20.59
CA THR A 225 -0.32 -12.36 -21.43
C THR A 225 0.38 -13.67 -21.07
N VAL A 226 -0.41 -14.70 -20.71
CA VAL A 226 0.11 -16.06 -20.49
C VAL A 226 -0.27 -16.94 -21.68
N VAL A 227 0.71 -17.53 -22.32
CA VAL A 227 0.53 -18.42 -23.48
C VAL A 227 0.33 -19.85 -23.00
N GLY A 228 -0.89 -20.36 -23.17
CA GLY A 228 -1.25 -21.73 -22.73
C GLY A 228 -1.07 -22.78 -23.82
N ASN A 229 -1.33 -24.03 -23.45
CA ASN A 229 -1.17 -25.20 -24.31
C ASN A 229 -2.30 -25.40 -25.34
N THR A 230 -3.42 -24.69 -25.18
CA THR A 230 -4.57 -24.76 -26.08
C THR A 230 -4.29 -23.96 -27.34
N SER A 231 -4.64 -24.59 -28.47
CA SER A 231 -4.48 -24.03 -29.81
C SER A 231 -4.89 -22.56 -29.91
N THR A 232 -4.13 -21.80 -30.66
CA THR A 232 -4.26 -20.36 -30.94
C THR A 232 -5.66 -19.88 -31.38
N SER A 233 -6.64 -20.75 -31.54
CA SER A 233 -8.03 -20.40 -31.90
C SER A 233 -8.89 -19.89 -30.75
N ASP A 234 -8.58 -20.24 -29.49
CA ASP A 234 -9.40 -19.81 -28.34
C ASP A 234 -8.89 -18.54 -27.67
N ALA A 235 -7.73 -18.03 -28.07
CA ALA A 235 -7.19 -16.74 -27.61
C ALA A 235 -7.69 -15.53 -28.44
N GLN A 236 -8.52 -15.76 -29.45
CA GLN A 236 -9.23 -14.69 -30.13
C GLN A 236 -10.42 -14.26 -29.26
N CYS A 237 -10.15 -13.46 -28.24
CA CYS A 237 -11.15 -12.53 -27.75
C CYS A 237 -11.58 -11.68 -28.96
N GLU A 238 -12.84 -11.77 -29.37
CA GLU A 238 -13.39 -10.85 -30.35
C GLU A 238 -13.04 -9.44 -29.91
N ALA A 239 -12.27 -8.76 -30.74
CA ALA A 239 -11.85 -7.40 -30.52
C ALA A 239 -13.07 -6.49 -30.54
N VAL A 240 -13.74 -6.33 -29.41
CA VAL A 240 -14.60 -5.18 -29.20
C VAL A 240 -13.69 -4.00 -28.89
N GLY A 241 -13.07 -3.52 -29.98
CA GLY A 241 -12.12 -2.44 -29.90
C GLY A 241 -12.75 -1.11 -29.56
N ARG A 242 -12.23 -0.49 -28.52
CA ARG A 242 -11.94 0.95 -28.53
C ARG A 242 -10.65 1.13 -27.74
N PRO A 243 -9.63 1.82 -28.30
CA PRO A 243 -8.47 2.22 -27.50
C PRO A 243 -8.97 2.98 -26.28
N MET A 244 -8.35 2.75 -25.13
CA MET A 244 -8.57 3.56 -23.94
C MET A 244 -8.42 5.04 -24.33
N ARG A 245 -9.53 5.65 -24.73
CA ARG A 245 -9.63 7.08 -24.63
C ARG A 245 -9.56 7.37 -23.15
N SER A 246 -8.58 8.17 -22.74
CA SER A 246 -8.59 8.82 -21.44
C SER A 246 -10.03 9.09 -21.09
N ARG A 247 -10.54 8.50 -20.01
CA ARG A 247 -11.87 8.86 -19.51
C ARG A 247 -11.81 10.38 -19.35
N ARG A 248 -12.39 11.09 -20.32
CA ARG A 248 -12.86 12.42 -20.04
C ARG A 248 -13.83 12.22 -18.88
N THR A 249 -13.48 12.66 -17.71
CA THR A 249 -14.44 13.02 -16.68
C THR A 249 -15.57 13.75 -17.39
N PRO A 250 -16.85 13.43 -17.08
CA PRO A 250 -17.91 14.28 -17.56
C PRO A 250 -17.57 15.68 -17.04
N SER A 251 -16.99 16.50 -17.93
CA SER A 251 -16.82 17.91 -17.66
C SER A 251 -18.19 18.40 -17.23
N ALA A 252 -18.26 19.04 -16.09
CA ALA A 252 -19.34 19.96 -15.81
C ALA A 252 -19.65 20.67 -17.13
N LYS A 253 -20.94 20.75 -17.50
CA LYS A 253 -21.42 21.33 -18.75
C LYS A 253 -20.48 22.42 -19.22
N PRO A 254 -20.00 22.42 -20.49
CA PRO A 254 -19.14 23.47 -20.95
C PRO A 254 -19.86 24.79 -20.69
N SER A 255 -19.34 25.58 -19.77
CA SER A 255 -19.71 27.00 -19.71
C SER A 255 -19.30 27.59 -21.04
N ASP A 256 -20.13 28.43 -21.67
CA ASP A 256 -19.98 28.99 -23.01
C ASP A 256 -18.68 29.78 -23.31
N ALA A 257 -17.66 29.64 -22.47
CA ALA A 257 -16.33 30.24 -22.62
C ALA A 257 -15.26 29.18 -22.37
N ALA A 258 -14.81 28.49 -23.40
CA ALA A 258 -13.71 27.56 -23.33
C ALA A 258 -12.39 28.27 -23.02
N LEU A 259 -11.60 27.71 -22.10
CA LEU A 259 -10.21 28.08 -21.91
C LEU A 259 -9.41 27.57 -23.11
N GLU A 260 -8.81 28.45 -23.88
CA GLU A 260 -8.00 28.09 -25.04
C GLU A 260 -6.55 27.86 -24.62
N LEU A 261 -6.04 26.66 -24.90
CA LEU A 261 -4.67 26.28 -24.63
C LEU A 261 -3.99 25.92 -25.96
N GLY A 262 -2.84 26.51 -26.24
CA GLY A 262 -2.07 26.26 -27.44
C GLY A 262 -0.58 26.18 -27.14
N GLN A 263 0.14 25.30 -27.86
CA GLN A 263 1.61 25.25 -27.81
C GLN A 263 2.17 25.64 -29.17
N ARG A 264 3.02 26.65 -29.21
CA ARG A 264 3.61 27.14 -30.45
C ARG A 264 5.02 27.70 -30.21
N LYS A 265 5.98 27.23 -30.98
CA LYS A 265 7.38 27.72 -30.96
C LYS A 265 8.01 27.75 -29.54
N GLY A 266 7.82 26.71 -28.75
CA GLY A 266 8.38 26.64 -27.39
C GLY A 266 7.62 27.49 -26.35
N LEU A 267 6.44 28.02 -26.70
CA LEU A 267 5.59 28.77 -25.78
C LEU A 267 4.28 28.05 -25.53
N LEU A 268 3.85 27.97 -24.28
CA LEU A 268 2.50 27.67 -23.87
C LEU A 268 1.69 28.97 -23.91
N LEU A 269 0.61 28.99 -24.69
CA LEU A 269 -0.32 30.09 -24.83
C LEU A 269 -1.59 29.75 -24.08
N VAL A 270 -2.02 30.64 -23.18
CA VAL A 270 -3.24 30.48 -22.39
C VAL A 270 -4.12 31.70 -22.64
N GLN A 271 -5.34 31.48 -23.11
CA GLN A 271 -6.30 32.56 -23.41
C GLN A 271 -7.69 32.20 -22.89
N TRP A 272 -8.35 33.18 -22.30
CA TRP A 272 -9.74 33.11 -21.88
C TRP A 272 -10.43 34.44 -22.22
N ASN A 273 -11.50 34.38 -23.03
CA ASN A 273 -12.03 35.53 -23.76
C ASN A 273 -13.27 36.16 -23.13
N LYS A 274 -13.76 35.66 -21.99
CA LYS A 274 -14.96 36.20 -21.38
C LYS A 274 -14.63 37.45 -20.54
N ALA A 275 -15.25 38.58 -20.87
CA ALA A 275 -15.13 39.81 -20.09
C ALA A 275 -15.75 39.64 -18.70
N THR A 276 -15.01 39.93 -17.66
CA THR A 276 -15.48 39.93 -16.27
C THR A 276 -14.81 41.09 -15.51
N GLY A 277 -15.54 41.69 -14.57
CA GLY A 277 -14.98 42.69 -13.65
C GLY A 277 -14.26 42.07 -12.44
N MET A 278 -14.07 40.73 -12.41
CA MET A 278 -13.47 40.05 -11.27
C MET A 278 -11.93 39.99 -11.41
N PRO A 279 -11.17 40.13 -10.32
CA PRO A 279 -9.73 39.92 -10.35
C PRO A 279 -9.44 38.42 -10.52
N LEU A 280 -8.76 38.06 -11.61
CA LEU A 280 -8.43 36.69 -11.93
C LEU A 280 -6.94 36.36 -11.75
N SER A 281 -6.67 35.16 -11.30
CA SER A 281 -5.36 34.52 -11.40
C SER A 281 -5.42 33.34 -12.34
N CYS A 282 -4.40 33.21 -13.19
CA CYS A 282 -4.13 31.98 -13.94
C CYS A 282 -3.24 31.07 -13.08
N VAL A 283 -3.72 29.86 -12.83
CA VAL A 283 -3.05 28.84 -12.02
C VAL A 283 -2.64 27.70 -12.91
N LEU A 284 -1.35 27.42 -12.99
CA LEU A 284 -0.79 26.25 -13.67
C LEU A 284 -0.23 25.31 -12.60
N TYR A 285 -0.65 24.07 -12.61
CA TYR A 285 -0.21 23.12 -11.60
C TYR A 285 -0.16 21.70 -12.18
N GLY A 286 0.77 20.88 -11.68
CA GLY A 286 0.97 19.50 -12.09
C GLY A 286 2.37 19.21 -12.62
N SER A 287 2.79 17.94 -12.56
CA SER A 287 4.14 17.48 -12.95
C SER A 287 5.27 18.31 -12.33
N GLY A 288 5.11 18.72 -11.05
CA GLY A 288 6.07 19.56 -10.33
C GLY A 288 6.07 21.03 -10.73
N ASN A 289 5.15 21.44 -11.59
CA ASN A 289 4.92 22.84 -11.93
C ASN A 289 3.90 23.46 -10.99
N LEU A 290 4.16 24.67 -10.54
CA LEU A 290 3.19 25.51 -9.84
C LEU A 290 3.48 26.96 -10.16
N ILE A 291 2.62 27.57 -10.96
CA ILE A 291 2.70 28.98 -11.34
C ILE A 291 1.34 29.63 -11.05
N VAL A 292 1.37 30.68 -10.29
CA VAL A 292 0.20 31.51 -10.01
C VAL A 292 0.53 32.92 -10.47
N THR A 293 -0.21 33.42 -11.44
CA THR A 293 0.02 34.75 -12.00
C THR A 293 -1.30 35.50 -12.23
N ASP A 294 -1.28 36.83 -12.13
CA ASP A 294 -2.43 37.65 -12.41
C ASP A 294 -2.82 37.51 -13.88
N TYR A 295 -4.12 37.44 -14.15
CA TYR A 295 -4.64 37.30 -15.49
C TYR A 295 -5.62 38.43 -15.84
N THR A 296 -5.43 39.01 -17.03
CA THR A 296 -6.37 40.00 -17.60
C THR A 296 -7.21 39.32 -18.68
N PRO A 297 -8.54 39.28 -18.55
CA PRO A 297 -9.41 38.67 -19.57
C PRO A 297 -9.14 39.24 -20.97
N GLY A 298 -9.14 38.34 -21.97
CA GLY A 298 -8.89 38.68 -23.36
C GLY A 298 -7.40 38.80 -23.76
N LYS A 299 -6.48 38.83 -22.79
CA LYS A 299 -5.03 38.81 -23.09
C LYS A 299 -4.51 37.39 -23.19
N VAL A 300 -3.57 37.17 -24.12
CA VAL A 300 -2.86 35.89 -24.23
C VAL A 300 -1.69 35.88 -23.25
N LEU A 301 -1.75 34.98 -22.25
CA LEU A 301 -0.62 34.72 -21.38
C LEU A 301 0.37 33.79 -22.14
N ARG A 302 1.65 34.14 -22.12
CA ARG A 302 2.71 33.40 -22.79
C ARG A 302 3.70 32.92 -21.76
N ILE A 303 3.90 31.61 -21.69
CA ILE A 303 4.80 30.95 -20.77
C ILE A 303 5.82 30.14 -21.58
N ASP A 304 7.09 30.29 -21.25
CA ASP A 304 8.13 29.49 -21.88
C ASP A 304 7.95 28.02 -21.48
N SER A 305 7.68 27.15 -22.43
CA SER A 305 7.48 25.73 -22.18
C SER A 305 8.77 25.00 -21.79
N GLN A 306 9.95 25.59 -22.10
CA GLN A 306 11.24 25.02 -21.69
C GLN A 306 11.48 25.23 -20.19
N SER A 307 10.84 26.23 -19.57
CA SER A 307 10.90 26.46 -18.11
C SER A 307 9.97 25.54 -17.33
N LEU A 308 9.09 24.78 -18.02
CA LEU A 308 8.14 23.87 -17.41
C LEU A 308 8.67 22.44 -17.42
N ARG A 309 8.45 21.73 -16.33
CA ARG A 309 8.72 20.29 -16.29
C ARG A 309 7.77 19.54 -17.23
N PRO A 310 8.27 18.51 -17.93
CA PRO A 310 7.43 17.68 -18.81
C PRO A 310 6.34 16.96 -18.02
N GLY A 311 5.20 16.76 -18.70
CA GLY A 311 4.08 16.01 -18.15
C GLY A 311 2.76 16.73 -18.25
N GLY A 312 1.72 16.18 -17.64
CA GLY A 312 0.39 16.75 -17.61
C GLY A 312 0.36 18.05 -16.80
N LEU A 313 -0.22 19.09 -17.38
CA LEU A 313 -0.36 20.39 -16.77
C LEU A 313 -1.83 20.80 -16.74
N ASN A 314 -2.36 21.10 -15.56
CA ASN A 314 -3.66 21.69 -15.41
C ASN A 314 -3.52 23.22 -15.44
N VAL A 315 -4.48 23.87 -16.08
CA VAL A 315 -4.57 25.32 -16.15
C VAL A 315 -5.96 25.74 -15.69
N ALA A 316 -6.03 26.64 -14.73
CA ALA A 316 -7.29 27.15 -14.20
C ALA A 316 -7.30 28.67 -14.11
N MET A 317 -8.46 29.28 -14.39
CA MET A 317 -8.75 30.67 -14.10
C MET A 317 -9.50 30.73 -12.77
N VAL A 318 -8.93 31.39 -11.80
CA VAL A 318 -9.45 31.44 -10.42
C VAL A 318 -9.73 32.88 -10.04
N ASN A 319 -10.92 33.13 -9.51
CA ASN A 319 -11.23 34.40 -8.86
C ASN A 319 -10.34 34.55 -7.61
N ARG A 320 -9.49 35.57 -7.59
CA ARG A 320 -8.49 35.77 -6.54
C ARG A 320 -9.08 36.09 -5.18
N GLU A 321 -10.29 36.69 -5.16
CA GLU A 321 -10.95 37.06 -3.91
C GLU A 321 -11.74 35.89 -3.32
N THR A 322 -12.52 35.20 -4.15
CA THR A 322 -13.41 34.10 -3.67
C THR A 322 -12.81 32.75 -3.74
N GLY A 323 -11.80 32.52 -4.59
CA GLY A 323 -11.22 31.21 -4.87
C GLY A 323 -12.12 30.35 -5.76
N ASP A 324 -13.14 30.94 -6.41
CA ASP A 324 -13.99 30.19 -7.33
C ASP A 324 -13.25 29.93 -8.65
N ILE A 325 -13.38 28.71 -9.14
CA ILE A 325 -12.78 28.30 -10.40
C ILE A 325 -13.73 28.67 -11.52
N ILE A 326 -13.28 29.54 -12.42
CA ILE A 326 -14.10 30.08 -13.50
C ILE A 326 -13.98 29.27 -14.78
N ALA A 327 -12.77 28.75 -15.05
CA ALA A 327 -12.51 27.90 -16.20
C ALA A 327 -11.33 26.98 -15.88
N GLU A 328 -11.35 25.77 -16.43
CA GLU A 328 -10.27 24.78 -16.32
C GLU A 328 -9.96 24.18 -17.67
N GLY A 329 -8.70 23.83 -17.88
CA GLY A 329 -8.21 23.13 -19.05
C GLY A 329 -6.98 22.32 -18.72
N GLN A 330 -6.65 21.38 -19.59
CA GLN A 330 -5.48 20.50 -19.45
C GLN A 330 -4.65 20.50 -20.71
N THR A 331 -3.35 20.42 -20.56
CA THR A 331 -2.40 20.24 -21.65
C THR A 331 -1.25 19.34 -21.21
N VAL A 332 -0.47 18.82 -22.15
CA VAL A 332 0.73 18.05 -21.86
C VAL A 332 1.95 18.83 -22.33
N ILE A 333 2.86 19.12 -21.42
CA ILE A 333 4.16 19.71 -21.75
C ILE A 333 5.06 18.58 -22.22
N LYS A 334 5.44 18.63 -23.50
CA LYS A 334 6.43 17.71 -24.06
C LYS A 334 7.81 18.17 -23.59
N GLY A 335 8.51 17.28 -22.89
CA GLY A 335 9.91 17.50 -22.53
C GLY A 335 10.83 17.05 -23.64
N MET A 336 12.06 17.47 -23.57
CA MET A 336 13.13 16.78 -24.26
C MET A 336 13.44 15.52 -23.43
N ASP A 337 13.31 14.36 -24.06
CA ASP A 337 13.56 13.06 -23.43
C ASP A 337 15.04 12.97 -22.99
N ALA A 338 15.28 12.27 -21.89
CA ALA A 338 16.64 11.91 -21.52
C ALA A 338 17.29 11.14 -22.67
N GLN A 339 18.52 11.47 -23.00
CA GLN A 339 19.26 10.79 -24.06
C GLN A 339 19.97 9.58 -23.45
N VAL A 340 19.64 8.39 -23.96
CA VAL A 340 20.26 7.14 -23.54
C VAL A 340 21.00 6.53 -24.73
N THR A 341 22.27 6.29 -24.56
CA THR A 341 23.10 5.56 -25.50
C THR A 341 23.45 4.21 -24.92
N ILE A 342 23.14 3.14 -25.64
CA ILE A 342 23.51 1.76 -25.28
C ILE A 342 24.37 1.22 -26.41
N SER A 343 25.59 0.81 -26.11
CA SER A 343 26.46 0.16 -27.08
C SER A 343 26.90 -1.20 -26.56
N GLY A 344 26.79 -2.22 -27.41
CA GLY A 344 27.14 -3.59 -27.09
C GLY A 344 28.37 -4.05 -27.87
N LYS A 345 29.23 -4.85 -27.24
CA LYS A 345 30.34 -5.53 -27.88
C LYS A 345 30.43 -6.96 -27.39
N ALA A 346 30.41 -7.92 -28.30
CA ALA A 346 30.87 -9.29 -28.04
C ALA A 346 32.27 -9.43 -28.62
N GLN A 347 33.20 -9.97 -27.84
CA GLN A 347 34.57 -10.21 -28.32
C GLN A 347 34.69 -11.51 -29.10
N SER A 348 33.91 -12.53 -28.75
CA SER A 348 33.77 -13.80 -29.46
C SER A 348 32.47 -14.51 -29.08
N ASP A 349 32.10 -15.59 -29.79
CA ASP A 349 30.85 -16.35 -29.59
C ASP A 349 30.68 -16.95 -28.17
N ASN A 350 31.75 -16.99 -27.36
CA ASN A 350 31.71 -17.54 -25.98
C ASN A 350 32.02 -16.49 -24.90
N ASP A 351 32.29 -15.26 -25.29
CA ASP A 351 32.56 -14.19 -24.35
C ASP A 351 31.25 -13.53 -23.88
N PRO A 352 31.20 -12.98 -22.67
CA PRO A 352 30.06 -12.23 -22.24
C PRO A 352 29.85 -10.99 -23.13
N MET A 353 28.63 -10.73 -23.50
CA MET A 353 28.22 -9.46 -24.11
C MET A 353 28.43 -8.34 -23.08
N GLU A 354 29.17 -7.32 -23.43
CA GLU A 354 29.37 -6.12 -22.60
C GLU A 354 28.50 -4.98 -23.13
N LEU A 355 27.65 -4.41 -22.28
CA LEU A 355 26.81 -3.27 -22.59
C LEU A 355 27.31 -2.04 -21.83
N ASP A 356 27.75 -1.03 -22.58
CA ASP A 356 28.02 0.30 -22.08
C ASP A 356 26.78 1.17 -22.19
N ILE A 357 26.31 1.68 -21.08
CA ILE A 357 25.12 2.53 -20.99
C ILE A 357 25.56 3.93 -20.56
N ARG A 358 25.05 4.94 -21.26
CA ARG A 358 25.21 6.33 -20.86
C ARG A 358 23.86 7.03 -20.86
N VAL A 359 23.56 7.68 -19.75
CA VAL A 359 22.31 8.43 -19.54
C VAL A 359 22.63 9.89 -19.27
N VAL A 360 22.09 10.78 -20.09
CA VAL A 360 22.24 12.22 -19.95
C VAL A 360 20.87 12.88 -20.12
N ASP A 361 20.71 14.09 -19.58
CA ASP A 361 19.51 14.89 -19.86
C ASP A 361 19.56 15.49 -21.27
N ALA A 362 18.57 16.28 -21.59
CA ALA A 362 18.46 16.95 -22.88
C ALA A 362 19.62 17.88 -23.21
N ASP A 363 20.24 18.46 -22.20
CA ASP A 363 21.36 19.40 -22.32
C ASP A 363 22.72 18.68 -22.30
N GLY A 364 22.72 17.35 -22.22
CA GLY A 364 23.92 16.54 -22.19
C GLY A 364 24.54 16.37 -20.78
N THR A 365 23.86 16.86 -19.72
CA THR A 365 24.31 16.70 -18.33
C THR A 365 24.14 15.25 -17.90
N PRO A 366 25.16 14.61 -17.29
CA PRO A 366 25.04 13.24 -16.82
C PRO A 366 23.95 13.05 -15.77
N LEU A 367 23.13 12.03 -15.93
CA LEU A 367 22.08 11.68 -15.00
C LEU A 367 22.51 10.52 -14.09
N LYS A 368 22.51 10.79 -12.80
CA LYS A 368 22.70 9.79 -11.76
C LYS A 368 21.35 9.22 -11.36
N GLY A 369 21.27 7.90 -11.23
CA GLY A 369 20.03 7.23 -10.87
C GLY A 369 20.17 5.72 -10.77
N SER A 370 19.05 5.08 -10.43
CA SER A 370 18.92 3.63 -10.38
C SER A 370 17.82 3.20 -11.35
N PHE A 371 18.19 2.46 -12.37
CA PHE A 371 17.33 2.05 -13.46
C PHE A 371 17.11 0.53 -13.42
N SER A 372 16.02 0.05 -14.02
CA SER A 372 15.81 -1.37 -14.32
C SER A 372 16.14 -1.65 -15.78
N LEU A 373 16.81 -2.76 -15.99
CA LEU A 373 17.23 -3.21 -17.32
C LEU A 373 16.77 -4.64 -17.58
N SER A 374 16.13 -4.84 -18.74
CA SER A 374 15.89 -6.15 -19.29
C SER A 374 16.63 -6.32 -20.61
N VAL A 375 17.15 -7.52 -20.86
CA VAL A 375 17.69 -7.96 -22.14
C VAL A 375 16.96 -9.22 -22.55
N THR A 376 16.24 -9.18 -23.66
CA THR A 376 15.47 -10.31 -24.17
C THR A 376 15.90 -10.66 -25.60
N ASP A 377 15.66 -11.91 -25.99
CA ASP A 377 15.84 -12.38 -27.35
C ASP A 377 14.79 -11.72 -28.26
N TYR A 378 15.23 -10.83 -29.17
CA TYR A 378 14.31 -10.10 -30.05
C TYR A 378 13.61 -11.00 -31.06
N ASP A 379 14.19 -12.12 -31.43
CA ASP A 379 13.57 -13.04 -32.40
C ASP A 379 12.35 -13.76 -31.79
N VAL A 380 12.33 -13.86 -30.48
CA VAL A 380 11.29 -14.53 -29.70
C VAL A 380 10.39 -13.54 -28.95
N VAL A 381 10.96 -12.50 -28.34
CA VAL A 381 10.23 -11.50 -27.55
C VAL A 381 10.20 -10.17 -28.27
N LYS A 382 9.00 -9.70 -28.61
CA LYS A 382 8.79 -8.39 -29.25
C LYS A 382 8.41 -7.34 -28.20
N PRO A 383 8.70 -6.05 -28.48
CA PRO A 383 8.29 -4.95 -27.61
C PRO A 383 6.78 -4.95 -27.33
N ASP A 384 6.40 -4.59 -26.13
CA ASP A 384 5.02 -4.30 -25.79
C ASP A 384 4.65 -2.91 -26.33
N THR A 385 3.80 -2.88 -27.35
CA THR A 385 3.32 -1.63 -27.96
C THR A 385 1.95 -1.20 -27.45
N LEU A 386 1.31 -2.01 -26.62
CA LEU A 386 -0.05 -1.78 -26.11
C LEU A 386 -0.06 -1.15 -24.72
N GLN A 387 0.98 -1.37 -23.95
CA GLN A 387 1.10 -0.81 -22.60
C GLN A 387 1.88 0.51 -22.64
N PRO A 388 1.50 1.48 -21.81
CA PRO A 388 2.26 2.71 -21.72
C PRO A 388 3.65 2.46 -21.14
N THR A 389 4.65 3.12 -21.71
CA THR A 389 6.00 3.17 -21.16
C THR A 389 6.03 4.02 -19.88
N ILE A 390 7.12 3.94 -19.11
CA ILE A 390 7.22 4.66 -17.83
C ILE A 390 7.00 6.18 -18.00
N ASP A 391 7.53 6.78 -19.05
CA ASP A 391 7.37 8.20 -19.37
C ASP A 391 5.91 8.52 -19.73
N GLN A 392 5.27 7.72 -20.57
CA GLN A 392 3.88 7.90 -20.92
C GLN A 392 2.94 7.75 -19.72
N TYR A 393 3.22 6.78 -18.84
CA TYR A 393 2.38 6.50 -17.67
C TYR A 393 2.52 7.57 -16.59
N LEU A 394 3.75 7.94 -16.22
CA LEU A 394 3.99 8.87 -15.11
C LEU A 394 3.64 10.31 -15.49
N THR A 395 3.68 10.67 -16.78
CA THR A 395 3.27 12.01 -17.22
C THR A 395 1.76 12.18 -17.36
N GLN A 396 0.99 11.09 -17.30
CA GLN A 396 -0.46 11.18 -17.18
C GLN A 396 -0.81 11.59 -15.74
N GLN A 397 -1.47 12.73 -15.58
CA GLN A 397 -1.92 13.13 -14.26
C GLN A 397 -3.12 12.29 -13.81
N PRO A 398 -3.16 11.91 -12.52
CA PRO A 398 -4.39 11.41 -11.92
C PRO A 398 -5.42 12.56 -11.92
N ASP A 399 -6.57 12.34 -12.53
CA ASP A 399 -7.65 13.33 -12.69
C ASP A 399 -8.32 13.82 -11.39
N ASP A 400 -7.87 13.34 -10.22
CA ASP A 400 -8.64 13.40 -8.97
C ASP A 400 -8.12 14.35 -7.89
N TYR A 401 -7.40 15.39 -8.28
CA TYR A 401 -7.10 16.48 -7.32
C TYR A 401 -7.80 17.74 -7.77
N PRO A 402 -9.11 17.85 -7.52
CA PRO A 402 -9.84 19.04 -7.91
C PRO A 402 -9.25 20.24 -7.18
N LEU A 403 -8.83 21.23 -7.95
CA LEU A 403 -8.29 22.49 -7.44
C LEU A 403 -9.23 23.11 -6.40
N VAL A 404 -10.53 22.88 -6.54
CA VAL A 404 -11.55 23.31 -5.58
C VAL A 404 -11.28 22.80 -4.17
N ASN A 405 -10.82 21.54 -4.01
CA ASN A 405 -10.49 20.98 -2.69
C ASN A 405 -9.21 21.59 -2.12
N MET A 406 -8.22 21.86 -2.97
CA MET A 406 -6.98 22.52 -2.56
C MET A 406 -7.28 23.95 -2.07
N LEU A 407 -8.07 24.70 -2.83
CA LEU A 407 -8.41 26.08 -2.50
C LEU A 407 -9.36 26.21 -1.31
N SER A 408 -10.24 25.22 -1.08
CA SER A 408 -11.15 25.22 0.07
C SER A 408 -10.51 24.65 1.34
N GLY A 409 -9.34 23.99 1.24
CA GLY A 409 -8.74 23.26 2.35
C GLY A 409 -9.54 22.02 2.74
N THR A 410 -10.28 21.42 1.80
CA THR A 410 -11.01 20.17 2.01
C THR A 410 -10.09 19.00 1.75
N TYR A 411 -9.86 18.18 2.77
CA TYR A 411 -8.95 17.04 2.69
C TYR A 411 -9.74 15.74 2.68
N PRO A 412 -9.25 14.70 1.96
CA PRO A 412 -9.84 13.37 2.03
C PRO A 412 -9.67 12.78 3.44
N SER A 413 -10.54 11.84 3.82
CA SER A 413 -10.34 11.02 5.02
C SER A 413 -9.11 10.15 4.82
N ILE A 414 -8.22 10.15 5.80
CA ILE A 414 -7.01 9.33 5.78
C ILE A 414 -7.17 8.21 6.81
N ASP A 415 -7.49 7.03 6.32
CA ASP A 415 -7.70 5.83 7.13
C ASP A 415 -6.42 4.98 7.22
N TYR A 416 -5.53 5.10 6.24
CA TYR A 416 -4.30 4.33 6.10
C TYR A 416 -3.09 5.26 6.09
N GLY A 417 -2.20 5.09 7.06
CA GLY A 417 -0.91 5.81 7.09
C GLY A 417 0.11 5.24 6.10
N PHE A 418 1.25 5.93 5.96
CA PHE A 418 2.41 5.37 5.26
C PHE A 418 2.92 4.15 6.01
N GLN A 419 3.05 3.04 5.31
CA GLN A 419 3.52 1.81 5.93
C GLN A 419 5.05 1.79 6.00
N THR A 420 5.58 2.05 7.18
CA THR A 420 7.03 1.99 7.46
C THR A 420 7.45 0.66 8.09
N SER A 421 6.50 -0.11 8.63
CA SER A 421 6.68 -1.42 9.25
C SER A 421 5.42 -2.26 9.06
N GLN A 422 5.51 -3.54 9.38
CA GLN A 422 4.35 -4.42 9.46
C GLN A 422 3.72 -4.32 10.85
N SER A 423 2.46 -4.72 10.97
CA SER A 423 1.72 -4.67 12.23
C SER A 423 0.81 -5.88 12.40
N ILE A 424 0.55 -6.25 13.65
CA ILE A 424 -0.45 -7.24 14.03
C ILE A 424 -1.48 -6.56 14.91
N SER A 425 -2.74 -6.64 14.54
CA SER A 425 -3.85 -6.04 15.26
C SER A 425 -4.83 -7.09 15.78
N GLY A 426 -5.56 -6.73 16.82
CA GLY A 426 -6.53 -7.64 17.36
C GLY A 426 -7.26 -7.09 18.59
N SER A 427 -7.90 -8.00 19.33
CA SER A 427 -8.59 -7.66 20.58
C SER A 427 -8.50 -8.78 21.61
N ILE A 428 -8.50 -8.37 22.88
CA ILE A 428 -8.54 -9.26 24.04
C ILE A 428 -9.90 -9.13 24.69
N ASN A 429 -10.72 -10.15 24.60
CA ASN A 429 -12.08 -10.18 25.12
C ASN A 429 -12.21 -11.16 26.28
N SER A 430 -13.30 -11.05 27.03
CA SER A 430 -13.67 -12.05 28.02
C SER A 430 -14.61 -13.06 27.39
N THR A 431 -14.45 -14.32 27.74
CA THR A 431 -15.40 -15.40 27.36
C THR A 431 -16.72 -15.31 28.13
N VAL A 432 -16.81 -14.45 29.13
CA VAL A 432 -18.02 -14.14 29.90
C VAL A 432 -18.35 -12.65 29.78
N PHE A 433 -19.56 -12.23 30.18
CA PHE A 433 -20.10 -10.89 29.98
C PHE A 433 -19.28 -9.73 30.59
N LYS A 434 -18.27 -9.99 31.40
CA LYS A 434 -17.44 -8.94 32.02
C LYS A 434 -16.24 -8.58 31.15
N LYS A 435 -16.14 -7.28 30.80
CA LYS A 435 -14.98 -6.73 30.07
C LYS A 435 -13.65 -7.04 30.82
N VAL A 436 -12.61 -7.42 30.09
CA VAL A 436 -11.26 -7.55 30.62
C VAL A 436 -10.71 -6.15 30.91
N LYS A 437 -10.41 -5.86 32.18
CA LYS A 437 -9.83 -4.58 32.59
C LYS A 437 -8.31 -4.64 32.48
N ARG A 438 -7.70 -3.64 31.88
CA ARG A 438 -6.24 -3.47 31.72
C ARG A 438 -5.55 -4.76 31.28
N PRO A 439 -5.93 -5.31 30.11
CA PRO A 439 -5.31 -6.54 29.63
C PRO A 439 -3.84 -6.32 29.30
N LYS A 440 -3.09 -7.41 29.35
CA LYS A 440 -1.71 -7.49 28.88
C LYS A 440 -1.66 -8.41 27.68
N LEU A 441 -0.79 -8.09 26.74
CA LEU A 441 -0.51 -8.90 25.56
C LEU A 441 0.97 -9.26 25.56
N ILE A 442 1.28 -10.52 25.37
CA ILE A 442 2.65 -11.00 25.16
C ILE A 442 2.81 -11.35 23.69
N LEU A 443 3.85 -10.83 23.07
CA LEU A 443 4.33 -11.24 21.75
C LEU A 443 5.59 -12.09 21.93
N ILE A 444 5.60 -13.27 21.32
CA ILE A 444 6.76 -14.17 21.33
C ILE A 444 7.35 -14.18 19.92
N HIS A 445 8.60 -13.76 19.81
CA HIS A 445 9.32 -13.74 18.55
C HIS A 445 9.72 -15.17 18.10
N PRO A 446 9.47 -15.55 16.83
CA PRO A 446 9.56 -16.94 16.40
C PRO A 446 10.98 -17.50 16.43
N ASN A 447 11.99 -16.70 16.14
CA ASN A 447 13.38 -17.20 16.00
C ASN A 447 14.19 -17.10 17.28
N THR A 448 13.88 -16.14 18.14
CA THR A 448 14.66 -15.82 19.34
C THR A 448 13.97 -16.30 20.61
N GLY A 449 12.66 -16.53 20.56
CA GLY A 449 11.84 -16.80 21.75
C GLY A 449 11.71 -15.59 22.69
N ILE A 450 12.21 -14.41 22.29
CA ILE A 450 12.10 -13.19 23.07
C ILE A 450 10.62 -12.86 23.25
N ARG A 451 10.26 -12.51 24.49
CA ARG A 451 8.91 -12.14 24.88
C ARG A 451 8.83 -10.65 25.12
N GLU A 452 7.95 -9.99 24.40
CA GLU A 452 7.61 -8.59 24.65
C GLU A 452 6.23 -8.47 25.27
N THR A 453 6.11 -7.68 26.32
CA THR A 453 4.84 -7.50 27.03
C THR A 453 4.32 -6.09 26.78
N PHE A 454 3.07 -5.99 26.34
CA PHE A 454 2.35 -4.75 26.07
C PHE A 454 1.21 -4.60 27.07
N GLU A 455 1.18 -3.48 27.78
CA GLU A 455 0.05 -3.11 28.66
C GLU A 455 -0.94 -2.25 27.87
N LEU A 456 -2.17 -2.73 27.70
CA LEU A 456 -3.15 -2.07 26.83
C LEU A 456 -3.99 -0.98 27.54
N GLY A 457 -3.70 -0.70 28.80
CA GLY A 457 -4.49 0.25 29.59
C GLY A 457 -5.97 -0.16 29.66
N ASP A 458 -6.88 0.75 29.41
CA ASP A 458 -8.32 0.46 29.42
C ASP A 458 -8.88 -0.02 28.07
N SER A 459 -8.02 -0.10 27.02
CA SER A 459 -8.38 -0.65 25.72
C SER A 459 -8.33 -2.17 25.73
N THR A 460 -9.28 -2.80 25.02
CA THR A 460 -9.23 -4.23 24.71
C THR A 460 -8.72 -4.48 23.29
N ARG A 461 -8.58 -3.44 22.46
CA ARG A 461 -8.01 -3.52 21.12
C ARG A 461 -6.54 -3.16 21.18
N PHE A 462 -5.75 -3.82 20.34
CA PHE A 462 -4.32 -3.58 20.22
C PHE A 462 -3.88 -3.52 18.76
N THR A 463 -2.79 -2.82 18.53
CA THR A 463 -2.01 -2.86 17.29
C THR A 463 -0.54 -2.84 17.69
N ILE A 464 0.17 -3.92 17.36
CA ILE A 464 1.62 -4.01 17.52
C ILE A 464 2.24 -3.51 16.22
N ASN A 465 2.90 -2.38 16.27
CA ASN A 465 3.62 -1.78 15.15
C ASN A 465 5.13 -2.08 15.24
N GLY A 466 5.87 -1.71 14.22
CA GLY A 466 7.33 -1.85 14.22
C GLY A 466 7.82 -3.26 13.89
N LEU A 467 6.93 -4.15 13.48
CA LEU A 467 7.31 -5.49 13.07
C LEU A 467 7.91 -5.47 11.66
N ASP A 468 8.85 -6.37 11.42
CA ASP A 468 9.48 -6.56 10.11
C ASP A 468 9.75 -8.06 9.92
N PHE A 469 8.92 -8.70 9.13
CA PHE A 469 9.00 -10.16 8.97
C PHE A 469 8.78 -10.60 7.53
N PRO A 470 9.59 -11.57 7.08
CA PRO A 470 9.37 -12.23 5.79
C PRO A 470 8.11 -13.11 5.83
N ASP A 471 7.61 -13.43 4.65
CA ASP A 471 6.48 -14.35 4.49
C ASP A 471 6.77 -15.71 5.12
N GLY A 472 5.74 -16.38 5.64
CA GLY A 472 5.88 -17.64 6.36
C GLY A 472 6.27 -17.51 7.84
N THR A 473 6.55 -16.30 8.34
CA THR A 473 6.87 -16.07 9.76
C THR A 473 5.62 -16.26 10.63
N THR A 474 5.78 -17.02 11.71
CA THR A 474 4.69 -17.28 12.66
C THR A 474 5.03 -16.67 14.02
N TYR A 475 4.26 -15.70 14.45
CA TYR A 475 4.30 -15.17 15.81
C TYR A 475 3.34 -15.90 16.73
N VAL A 476 3.67 -15.98 18.00
CA VAL A 476 2.73 -16.46 19.04
C VAL A 476 2.36 -15.28 19.93
N LEU A 477 1.07 -15.04 20.07
CA LEU A 477 0.54 -14.01 20.94
C LEU A 477 -0.27 -14.65 22.07
N GLU A 478 -0.15 -14.07 23.25
CA GLU A 478 -0.90 -14.49 24.44
C GLU A 478 -1.54 -13.28 25.11
N GLY A 479 -2.85 -13.34 25.30
CA GLY A 479 -3.62 -12.32 26.00
C GLY A 479 -3.83 -12.70 27.47
N MET A 480 -3.67 -11.72 28.37
CA MET A 480 -3.81 -11.92 29.81
C MET A 480 -4.64 -10.82 30.46
N ARG A 481 -5.15 -11.09 31.65
CA ARG A 481 -5.68 -10.09 32.56
C ARG A 481 -4.54 -9.30 33.21
N LYS A 482 -4.85 -8.18 33.88
CA LYS A 482 -3.88 -7.41 34.69
C LYS A 482 -3.09 -8.29 35.68
N SER A 483 -3.75 -9.28 36.24
CA SER A 483 -3.15 -10.21 37.21
C SER A 483 -2.20 -11.24 36.61
N GLY A 484 -2.04 -11.29 35.30
CA GLY A 484 -1.28 -12.34 34.58
C GLY A 484 -2.10 -13.61 34.29
N SER A 485 -3.37 -13.68 34.73
CA SER A 485 -4.21 -14.84 34.48
C SER A 485 -4.76 -14.84 33.05
N THR A 486 -4.70 -15.99 32.38
CA THR A 486 -5.27 -16.26 31.07
C THR A 486 -6.70 -16.78 31.13
N ARG A 487 -7.20 -17.07 32.35
CA ARG A 487 -8.54 -17.62 32.58
C ARG A 487 -9.62 -16.69 32.05
N LEU A 488 -10.56 -17.25 31.26
CA LEU A 488 -11.68 -16.52 30.65
C LEU A 488 -11.22 -15.36 29.74
N VAL A 489 -10.05 -15.47 29.15
CA VAL A 489 -9.52 -14.54 28.17
C VAL A 489 -9.62 -15.18 26.77
N GLN A 490 -10.08 -14.39 25.82
CA GLN A 490 -10.11 -14.75 24.40
C GLN A 490 -9.32 -13.71 23.62
N LEU A 491 -8.32 -14.17 22.90
CA LEU A 491 -7.52 -13.36 21.99
C LEU A 491 -8.05 -13.54 20.56
N ASN A 492 -8.44 -12.45 19.93
CA ASN A 492 -8.87 -12.43 18.54
C ASN A 492 -7.88 -11.60 17.73
N ILE A 493 -7.34 -12.18 16.67
CA ILE A 493 -6.45 -11.50 15.73
C ILE A 493 -7.30 -10.97 14.57
N ALA A 494 -7.13 -9.69 14.27
CA ALA A 494 -7.76 -9.09 13.11
C ALA A 494 -7.07 -9.60 11.83
N PRO A 495 -7.82 -10.07 10.84
CA PRO A 495 -7.24 -10.45 9.54
C PRO A 495 -6.68 -9.21 8.84
N MET A 496 -5.65 -9.41 8.01
CA MET A 496 -5.23 -8.37 7.09
C MET A 496 -6.34 -8.09 6.08
N THR A 497 -6.60 -6.82 5.83
CA THR A 497 -7.60 -6.39 4.86
C THR A 497 -6.92 -5.85 3.62
N PHE A 498 -7.44 -6.21 2.46
CA PHE A 498 -6.95 -5.78 1.16
C PHE A 498 -8.07 -5.10 0.38
N PRO A 499 -7.77 -4.17 -0.52
CA PRO A 499 -8.78 -3.57 -1.37
C PRO A 499 -9.36 -4.62 -2.34
N ALA A 500 -10.60 -4.47 -2.71
CA ALA A 500 -11.16 -5.20 -3.84
C ALA A 500 -10.59 -4.59 -5.13
N ILE A 501 -9.87 -5.38 -5.89
CA ILE A 501 -9.25 -4.94 -7.14
C ILE A 501 -10.23 -5.16 -8.30
N HIS A 502 -10.78 -4.08 -8.81
CA HIS A 502 -11.56 -4.09 -10.05
C HIS A 502 -10.69 -3.49 -11.16
N SER A 503 -10.02 -4.36 -11.91
CA SER A 503 -9.13 -3.89 -12.97
C SER A 503 -9.88 -3.04 -14.00
N PRO A 504 -9.48 -1.80 -14.23
CA PRO A 504 -10.03 -0.98 -15.31
C PRO A 504 -9.74 -1.58 -16.70
N LEU A 505 -8.78 -2.53 -16.76
CA LEU A 505 -8.37 -3.24 -17.96
C LEU A 505 -9.23 -4.48 -18.26
N ALA A 506 -10.07 -4.91 -17.32
CA ALA A 506 -10.87 -6.14 -17.46
C ALA A 506 -11.81 -6.14 -18.70
N ASN A 507 -12.19 -4.95 -19.18
CA ASN A 507 -13.04 -4.79 -20.37
C ASN A 507 -12.25 -4.46 -21.65
N SER A 508 -10.92 -4.35 -21.57
CA SER A 508 -10.06 -4.11 -22.71
C SER A 508 -9.32 -5.40 -23.08
N CYS A 509 -9.87 -6.18 -24.00
CA CYS A 509 -9.14 -7.29 -24.61
C CYS A 509 -8.04 -6.73 -25.52
N LEU A 510 -6.97 -6.21 -24.92
CA LEU A 510 -5.76 -5.88 -25.67
C LEU A 510 -5.01 -7.21 -25.89
N SER A 511 -5.19 -7.85 -27.03
CA SER A 511 -4.40 -9.03 -27.38
C SER A 511 -3.06 -8.58 -27.94
N VAL A 512 -1.98 -8.81 -27.19
CA VAL A 512 -0.62 -8.70 -27.74
C VAL A 512 -0.47 -9.77 -28.81
N ALA A 513 -0.06 -9.36 -30.02
CA ALA A 513 0.28 -10.33 -31.06
C ALA A 513 1.51 -11.15 -30.60
N ILE A 514 1.27 -12.41 -30.26
CA ILE A 514 2.32 -13.31 -29.78
C ILE A 514 3.11 -13.79 -31.00
N PRO A 515 4.43 -13.60 -31.05
CA PRO A 515 5.24 -14.11 -32.13
C PRO A 515 5.15 -15.65 -32.23
N ASP A 516 5.06 -16.17 -33.48
CA ASP A 516 5.04 -17.63 -33.73
C ASP A 516 6.25 -18.35 -33.12
N ALA A 517 7.39 -17.68 -33.09
CA ALA A 517 8.61 -18.20 -32.46
C ALA A 517 8.39 -18.45 -30.95
N PHE A 518 7.77 -17.48 -30.24
CA PHE A 518 7.45 -17.65 -28.82
C PHE A 518 6.40 -18.75 -28.62
N ALA A 519 5.35 -18.76 -29.43
CA ALA A 519 4.30 -19.77 -29.32
C ALA A 519 4.83 -21.20 -29.54
N ARG A 520 5.77 -21.38 -30.47
CA ARG A 520 6.45 -22.68 -30.68
C ARG A 520 7.31 -23.07 -29.48
N GLN A 521 8.14 -22.13 -28.99
CA GLN A 521 8.98 -22.38 -27.83
C GLN A 521 8.13 -22.68 -26.58
N ALA A 522 7.01 -21.97 -26.39
CA ALA A 522 6.06 -22.23 -25.32
C ALA A 522 5.50 -23.65 -25.35
N LYS A 523 5.13 -24.17 -26.53
CA LYS A 523 4.67 -25.56 -26.70
C LYS A 523 5.76 -26.58 -26.36
N GLU A 524 6.98 -26.35 -26.78
CA GLU A 524 8.12 -27.19 -26.46
C GLU A 524 8.40 -27.17 -24.95
N GLN A 525 8.33 -26.02 -24.32
CA GLN A 525 8.56 -25.84 -22.90
C GLN A 525 7.54 -26.59 -22.05
N VAL A 526 6.26 -26.60 -22.44
CA VAL A 526 5.20 -27.35 -21.78
C VAL A 526 5.34 -28.85 -22.01
N MET A 527 5.77 -29.29 -23.20
CA MET A 527 5.97 -30.71 -23.52
C MET A 527 7.19 -31.33 -22.85
N TYR A 528 8.28 -30.57 -22.69
CA TYR A 528 9.58 -31.12 -22.19
C TYR A 528 9.97 -30.59 -20.80
N GLY A 529 9.10 -29.87 -20.13
CA GLY A 529 9.36 -29.20 -18.86
C GLY A 529 10.04 -27.84 -19.06
N SER A 530 9.89 -26.95 -18.09
CA SER A 530 10.37 -25.58 -18.20
C SER A 530 11.88 -25.53 -18.46
N VAL A 531 12.27 -24.85 -19.54
CA VAL A 531 13.67 -24.69 -19.93
C VAL A 531 14.38 -23.66 -19.04
N ASP A 532 13.63 -22.74 -18.46
CA ASP A 532 14.04 -21.82 -17.40
C ASP A 532 13.89 -22.48 -16.01
N ARG A 533 14.14 -23.79 -15.91
CA ARG A 533 14.33 -24.32 -14.58
C ARG A 533 15.41 -23.44 -13.93
N GLU A 534 15.02 -22.70 -12.91
CA GLU A 534 15.86 -22.60 -11.74
C GLU A 534 16.63 -23.89 -11.70
N ILE A 535 17.95 -23.84 -11.74
CA ILE A 535 18.73 -24.89 -11.13
C ILE A 535 18.23 -24.77 -9.68
N GLU A 536 17.14 -25.51 -9.33
CA GLU A 536 16.99 -25.94 -7.99
C GLU A 536 18.36 -26.55 -7.72
N LEU A 537 19.23 -25.75 -7.14
CA LEU A 537 20.32 -26.28 -6.34
C LEU A 537 19.59 -27.29 -5.51
N PRO A 538 19.86 -28.61 -5.72
CA PRO A 538 19.17 -29.61 -4.95
C PRO A 538 19.30 -29.06 -3.56
N GLU A 539 18.14 -28.67 -2.98
CA GLU A 539 18.08 -28.28 -1.60
C GLU A 539 19.06 -29.20 -0.98
N VAL A 540 20.19 -28.66 -0.49
CA VAL A 540 21.10 -29.49 0.30
C VAL A 540 20.22 -29.70 1.51
N VAL A 541 19.28 -30.61 1.32
CA VAL A 541 18.73 -31.42 2.34
C VAL A 541 20.02 -32.13 2.77
N LYS A 542 20.80 -31.43 3.58
CA LYS A 542 21.45 -32.10 4.66
C LYS A 542 20.28 -32.85 5.26
N GLU A 543 20.08 -34.10 4.78
CA GLU A 543 19.60 -35.12 5.62
C GLU A 543 20.62 -35.16 6.77
N LYS A 544 20.49 -34.19 7.63
CA LYS A 544 20.74 -34.42 9.01
C LYS A 544 19.80 -35.59 9.26
N LYS A 545 20.38 -36.82 9.18
CA LYS A 545 19.82 -37.99 9.85
C LYS A 545 19.07 -37.39 11.01
N ARG A 546 17.71 -37.51 11.04
CA ARG A 546 16.87 -37.03 12.12
C ARG A 546 17.51 -37.47 13.40
N GLN A 547 18.51 -36.72 13.86
CA GLN A 547 18.96 -36.81 15.22
C GLN A 547 17.71 -36.49 15.99
N ARG A 548 17.29 -37.42 16.82
CA ARG A 548 16.29 -37.28 17.90
C ARG A 548 16.20 -35.82 18.25
N THR A 549 15.03 -35.26 18.15
CA THR A 549 14.71 -33.82 18.32
C THR A 549 15.64 -33.25 19.34
N GLU A 550 16.68 -32.53 18.88
CA GLU A 550 17.75 -32.08 19.74
C GLU A 550 17.12 -31.19 20.77
N ASN A 551 17.23 -31.58 22.02
CA ASN A 551 17.10 -30.72 23.15
C ASN A 551 17.90 -29.42 22.82
N ARG A 552 17.25 -28.31 22.58
CA ARG A 552 17.84 -27.03 22.13
C ARG A 552 19.07 -26.62 22.93
N LEU A 553 19.20 -27.17 24.14
CA LEU A 553 20.23 -26.82 25.11
C LEU A 553 21.33 -27.89 25.24
N LYS A 554 21.26 -29.01 24.56
CA LYS A 554 22.16 -30.15 24.76
C LYS A 554 22.28 -30.55 26.25
N ILE A 555 21.20 -30.33 27.03
CA ILE A 555 21.11 -30.66 28.44
C ILE A 555 20.45 -32.00 28.55
N GLN A 556 21.04 -32.95 29.30
CA GLN A 556 20.38 -34.21 29.57
C GLN A 556 19.26 -34.00 30.61
N PRO A 557 18.01 -34.41 30.31
CA PRO A 557 16.95 -34.35 31.30
C PRO A 557 17.24 -35.28 32.50
N PHE A 558 16.73 -34.88 33.65
CA PHE A 558 16.80 -35.74 34.81
C PHE A 558 16.03 -37.06 34.61
N LYS A 559 14.85 -36.96 34.00
CA LYS A 559 14.05 -38.09 33.53
C LYS A 559 13.35 -37.70 32.22
N ALA A 560 13.24 -38.60 31.30
CA ALA A 560 12.53 -38.40 30.03
C ALA A 560 11.87 -39.72 29.56
N LEU A 561 10.75 -39.51 28.86
CA LEU A 561 10.07 -40.57 28.11
C LEU A 561 9.83 -40.05 26.69
N TYR A 562 10.12 -40.90 25.72
CA TYR A 562 9.97 -40.59 24.30
C TYR A 562 8.92 -41.53 23.65
N ASP A 563 8.46 -41.23 22.47
CA ASP A 563 7.41 -41.95 21.75
C ASP A 563 7.70 -43.45 21.49
N ASP A 564 8.96 -43.85 21.55
CA ASP A 564 9.40 -45.24 21.51
C ASP A 564 9.22 -45.98 22.85
N ASN A 565 8.88 -45.27 23.93
CA ASN A 565 8.68 -45.88 25.24
C ASN A 565 7.25 -46.41 25.39
N PRO A 566 7.06 -47.73 25.68
CA PRO A 566 5.73 -48.32 25.82
C PRO A 566 4.86 -47.64 26.88
N ARG A 567 5.44 -46.99 27.88
CA ARG A 567 4.69 -46.29 28.93
C ARG A 567 3.91 -45.08 28.39
N LEU A 568 4.41 -44.39 27.37
CA LEU A 568 3.66 -43.30 26.75
C LEU A 568 2.43 -43.79 26.00
N ASN A 569 2.51 -44.97 25.39
CA ASN A 569 1.44 -45.53 24.58
C ASN A 569 0.41 -46.34 25.37
N ASN A 570 0.82 -46.88 26.55
CA ASN A 570 -0.01 -47.82 27.33
C ASN A 570 -0.62 -47.15 28.58
N LEU A 571 -0.18 -45.96 28.97
CA LEU A 571 -0.74 -45.25 30.12
C LEU A 571 -1.90 -44.34 29.68
N ASN A 572 -3.05 -44.53 30.34
CA ASN A 572 -4.24 -43.73 30.08
C ASN A 572 -4.39 -42.51 31.03
N SER A 573 -3.44 -42.34 31.97
CA SER A 573 -3.49 -41.28 32.99
C SER A 573 -2.19 -40.47 32.99
N MET A 574 -2.32 -39.17 32.81
CA MET A 574 -1.22 -38.22 32.94
C MET A 574 -0.65 -38.19 34.37
N GLU A 575 -1.47 -38.39 35.37
CA GLU A 575 -1.04 -38.45 36.78
C GLU A 575 -0.07 -39.60 37.02
N ILE A 576 -0.38 -40.79 36.49
CA ILE A 576 0.50 -41.94 36.60
C ILE A 576 1.81 -41.70 35.82
N LEU A 577 1.73 -41.07 34.66
CA LEU A 577 2.90 -40.74 33.85
C LEU A 577 3.83 -39.77 34.60
N LEU A 578 3.28 -38.69 35.21
CA LEU A 578 4.05 -37.74 35.99
C LEU A 578 4.69 -38.35 37.23
N SER A 579 4.03 -39.31 37.85
CA SER A 579 4.60 -40.03 38.98
C SER A 579 5.86 -40.81 38.62
N THR A 580 5.94 -41.37 37.41
CA THR A 580 7.14 -42.07 36.91
C THR A 580 8.33 -41.12 36.72
N LEU A 581 8.05 -39.84 36.47
CA LEU A 581 9.05 -38.78 36.37
C LEU A 581 9.48 -38.24 37.75
N GLY A 582 8.82 -38.66 38.85
CA GLY A 582 9.09 -38.20 40.23
C GLY A 582 8.35 -36.91 40.54
N LEU A 583 7.22 -36.68 39.88
CA LEU A 583 6.35 -35.56 40.11
C LEU A 583 5.03 -36.02 40.77
N LYS A 584 4.50 -35.23 41.67
CA LYS A 584 3.24 -35.49 42.37
C LYS A 584 2.19 -34.51 41.87
N VAL A 585 1.00 -35.04 41.56
CA VAL A 585 -0.16 -34.26 41.19
C VAL A 585 -1.05 -34.09 42.45
N GLY A 586 -1.47 -32.91 42.73
CA GLY A 586 -2.40 -32.56 43.80
C GLY A 586 -3.34 -31.44 43.30
N ARG A 587 -4.09 -30.87 44.25
CA ARG A 587 -4.91 -29.69 44.00
C ARG A 587 -4.52 -28.60 45.00
N ASP A 588 -4.64 -27.33 44.54
CA ASP A 588 -4.48 -26.17 45.41
C ASP A 588 -5.80 -25.82 46.14
N ASP A 589 -5.78 -24.78 46.99
CA ASP A 589 -6.95 -24.35 47.77
C ASP A 589 -8.12 -23.88 46.87
N ASP A 590 -7.84 -23.50 45.65
CA ASP A 590 -8.84 -23.12 44.62
C ASP A 590 -9.28 -24.30 43.74
N ASN A 591 -8.92 -25.53 44.11
CA ASN A 591 -9.23 -26.79 43.42
C ASN A 591 -8.62 -26.91 42.02
N ASN A 592 -7.57 -26.12 41.67
CA ASN A 592 -6.83 -26.27 40.42
C ASN A 592 -5.74 -27.34 40.57
N TYR A 593 -5.35 -28.01 39.48
CA TYR A 593 -4.26 -28.95 39.50
C TYR A 593 -2.93 -28.29 39.87
N LYS A 594 -2.20 -28.92 40.78
CA LYS A 594 -0.86 -28.53 41.25
C LYS A 594 0.11 -29.67 41.05
N ILE A 595 1.18 -29.42 40.30
CA ILE A 595 2.26 -30.40 40.10
C ILE A 595 3.43 -29.98 40.98
N SER A 596 3.95 -30.90 41.79
CA SER A 596 5.08 -30.66 42.69
C SER A 596 6.12 -31.77 42.53
N SER A 597 7.37 -31.45 42.87
CA SER A 597 8.42 -32.46 42.93
C SER A 597 8.38 -33.22 44.27
N TRP A 598 8.62 -34.51 44.24
CA TRP A 598 8.75 -35.29 45.46
C TRP A 598 9.89 -34.81 46.38
N THR A 599 10.92 -34.17 45.79
CA THR A 599 12.11 -33.72 46.51
C THR A 599 12.02 -32.25 47.02
N LEU A 600 11.02 -31.49 46.55
CA LEU A 600 10.82 -30.08 46.90
C LEU A 600 9.35 -29.89 47.28
N ALA A 601 9.07 -29.94 48.56
CA ALA A 601 7.72 -29.74 49.06
C ALA A 601 7.18 -28.36 48.66
N GLY A 602 6.11 -28.37 47.88
CA GLY A 602 5.34 -27.17 47.55
C GLY A 602 5.77 -26.43 46.27
N ILE A 603 6.92 -26.71 45.67
CA ILE A 603 7.39 -26.01 44.46
C ILE A 603 7.25 -26.94 43.23
N GLY A 604 6.44 -26.53 42.27
CA GLY A 604 6.25 -27.26 41.02
C GLY A 604 7.21 -26.82 39.91
N PRO A 605 7.42 -27.66 38.88
CA PRO A 605 8.19 -27.26 37.69
C PRO A 605 7.45 -26.22 36.86
N LEU A 606 8.20 -25.46 36.11
CA LEU A 606 7.65 -24.72 34.96
C LEU A 606 7.29 -25.73 33.89
N ILE A 607 6.14 -25.56 33.27
CA ILE A 607 5.60 -26.49 32.27
C ILE A 607 5.66 -25.82 30.91
N TYR A 608 6.24 -26.50 29.92
CA TYR A 608 6.27 -26.08 28.53
C TYR A 608 5.65 -27.19 27.67
N ILE A 609 4.67 -26.84 26.85
CA ILE A 609 4.06 -27.74 25.86
C ILE A 609 4.36 -27.15 24.47
N ASP A 610 5.08 -27.92 23.64
CA ASP A 610 5.56 -27.45 22.31
C ASP A 610 6.26 -26.07 22.36
N ASP A 611 7.18 -25.92 23.33
CA ASP A 611 7.96 -24.71 23.60
C ASP A 611 7.16 -23.49 24.11
N VAL A 612 5.89 -23.67 24.45
CA VAL A 612 5.02 -22.65 25.03
C VAL A 612 4.84 -22.90 26.53
N GLU A 613 5.04 -21.87 27.37
CA GLU A 613 4.77 -21.97 28.79
C GLU A 613 3.29 -22.25 29.05
N SER A 614 3.02 -23.29 29.81
CA SER A 614 1.70 -23.84 30.08
C SER A 614 1.49 -24.03 31.58
N ASN A 615 0.36 -24.55 31.99
CA ASN A 615 0.01 -24.79 33.38
C ASN A 615 -0.35 -26.25 33.62
N ALA A 616 -0.54 -26.60 34.90
CA ALA A 616 -0.85 -27.96 35.31
C ALA A 616 -2.20 -28.43 34.75
N GLU A 617 -3.19 -27.51 34.65
CA GLU A 617 -4.51 -27.82 34.10
C GLU A 617 -4.40 -28.30 32.65
N GLU A 618 -3.68 -27.57 31.82
CA GLU A 618 -3.50 -27.90 30.39
C GLU A 618 -2.76 -29.22 30.21
N LEU A 619 -1.73 -29.47 31.03
CA LEU A 619 -0.99 -30.71 30.99
C LEU A 619 -1.84 -31.91 31.38
N MET A 620 -2.67 -31.78 32.42
CA MET A 620 -3.51 -32.89 32.92
C MET A 620 -4.61 -33.32 31.94
N PHE A 621 -4.93 -32.47 30.94
CA PHE A 621 -5.89 -32.80 29.91
C PHE A 621 -5.29 -33.43 28.66
N LEU A 622 -3.96 -33.57 28.60
CA LEU A 622 -3.31 -34.27 27.51
C LEU A 622 -3.38 -35.78 27.76
N GLU A 623 -3.59 -36.56 26.71
CA GLU A 623 -3.50 -37.99 26.73
C GLU A 623 -2.04 -38.43 26.56
N PRO A 624 -1.46 -39.28 27.42
CA PRO A 624 -0.09 -39.73 27.28
C PRO A 624 0.25 -40.32 25.91
N ALA A 625 -0.67 -41.02 25.28
CA ALA A 625 -0.50 -41.62 23.96
C ALA A 625 -0.22 -40.60 22.83
N ASN A 626 -0.58 -39.34 23.05
CA ASN A 626 -0.41 -38.25 22.08
C ASN A 626 0.87 -37.47 22.28
N LEU A 627 1.68 -37.81 23.27
CA LEU A 627 2.97 -37.18 23.52
C LEU A 627 4.03 -37.79 22.61
N LYS A 628 4.85 -36.95 22.02
CA LYS A 628 6.09 -37.31 21.34
C LYS A 628 7.22 -37.48 22.35
N SER A 629 7.29 -36.56 23.34
CA SER A 629 8.20 -36.67 24.46
C SER A 629 7.67 -35.92 25.69
N ILE A 630 8.12 -36.35 26.87
CA ILE A 630 7.99 -35.61 28.11
C ILE A 630 9.32 -35.66 28.85
N GLU A 631 9.91 -34.53 29.16
CA GLU A 631 11.25 -34.37 29.68
C GLU A 631 11.22 -33.52 30.94
N TYR A 632 11.73 -34.03 32.04
CA TYR A 632 11.82 -33.32 33.32
C TYR A 632 13.26 -32.95 33.66
N PHE A 633 13.52 -31.68 33.86
CA PHE A 633 14.79 -31.11 34.30
C PHE A 633 14.66 -30.63 35.74
N LYS A 634 15.58 -31.08 36.60
CA LYS A 634 15.57 -30.65 38.01
C LYS A 634 15.94 -29.17 38.17
N HIS A 635 15.50 -28.59 39.30
CA HIS A 635 15.96 -27.28 39.74
C HIS A 635 17.49 -27.21 39.93
N ASN A 636 18.04 -26.02 40.02
CA ASN A 636 19.49 -25.76 40.17
C ASN A 636 20.37 -26.08 38.96
N ASP A 637 19.83 -26.35 37.80
CA ASP A 637 20.60 -26.38 36.58
C ASP A 637 20.67 -24.99 35.93
N SER A 638 21.84 -24.35 35.99
CA SER A 638 22.05 -22.99 35.43
C SER A 638 21.76 -22.91 33.93
N ARG A 639 21.79 -24.03 33.21
CA ARG A 639 21.47 -24.11 31.78
C ARG A 639 19.98 -23.94 31.51
N LEU A 640 19.12 -24.05 32.53
CA LEU A 640 17.68 -23.82 32.47
C LEU A 640 17.29 -22.32 32.38
N LEU A 641 18.28 -21.42 32.54
CA LEU A 641 18.07 -19.99 32.35
C LEU A 641 17.47 -19.64 30.96
N ALA A 642 17.68 -20.50 29.98
CA ALA A 642 17.07 -20.31 28.65
C ALA A 642 15.54 -20.43 28.64
N TYR A 643 14.95 -21.08 29.65
CA TYR A 643 13.50 -21.19 29.80
C TYR A 643 12.91 -20.05 30.67
N ARG A 644 13.73 -19.46 31.55
CA ARG A 644 13.28 -18.35 32.37
C ARG A 644 14.44 -17.46 32.87
N TRP A 645 14.24 -16.15 32.84
CA TRP A 645 15.23 -15.15 33.25
C TRP A 645 15.41 -15.03 34.78
N ASP A 646 14.42 -15.43 35.59
CA ASP A 646 14.41 -15.26 37.03
C ASP A 646 15.17 -16.35 37.84
N GLY A 647 15.95 -17.17 37.11
CA GLY A 647 16.87 -18.15 37.70
C GLY A 647 16.27 -19.55 37.92
N PRO A 648 17.12 -20.53 38.19
CA PRO A 648 16.73 -21.95 38.26
C PRO A 648 16.10 -22.36 39.57
N THR A 649 15.19 -21.57 40.13
CA THR A 649 14.53 -21.88 41.41
C THR A 649 13.53 -23.02 41.32
N LYS A 650 13.08 -23.33 40.10
CA LYS A 650 12.10 -24.39 39.79
C LYS A 650 12.63 -25.33 38.73
N GLY A 651 12.26 -26.59 38.78
CA GLY A 651 12.49 -27.51 37.65
C GLY A 651 11.70 -27.09 36.40
N VAL A 652 12.02 -27.70 35.28
CA VAL A 652 11.30 -27.47 34.03
C VAL A 652 10.79 -28.80 33.47
N LEU A 653 9.53 -28.86 33.09
CA LEU A 653 8.88 -29.96 32.40
C LEU A 653 8.58 -29.57 30.98
N VAL A 654 9.23 -30.20 30.03
CA VAL A 654 9.04 -29.96 28.59
C VAL A 654 8.25 -31.12 28.00
N VAL A 655 7.15 -30.80 27.37
CA VAL A 655 6.24 -31.74 26.72
C VAL A 655 6.18 -31.43 25.23
N ARG A 656 6.33 -32.45 24.40
CA ARG A 656 6.17 -32.33 22.95
C ARG A 656 5.08 -33.25 22.47
N LEU A 657 4.22 -32.74 21.62
CA LEU A 657 3.09 -33.47 21.04
C LEU A 657 3.49 -34.13 19.73
N LYS A 658 2.80 -35.24 19.40
CA LYS A 658 2.96 -35.94 18.11
C LYS A 658 2.46 -35.03 16.98
N PRO A 659 3.09 -35.01 15.78
CA PRO A 659 2.62 -34.23 14.64
C PRO A 659 1.16 -34.53 14.29
N GLY A 660 0.37 -33.53 14.07
CA GLY A 660 -1.06 -33.66 13.73
C GLY A 660 -2.00 -33.90 14.91
N TYR A 661 -1.48 -33.99 16.15
CA TYR A 661 -2.33 -34.00 17.32
C TYR A 661 -2.79 -32.58 17.67
N THR A 662 -4.02 -32.32 17.33
CA THR A 662 -4.78 -31.20 17.87
C THR A 662 -5.60 -31.76 19.03
N GLY A 663 -5.10 -31.65 20.25
CA GLY A 663 -5.82 -32.14 21.43
C GLY A 663 -7.31 -31.77 21.39
N ARG A 664 -8.20 -32.55 22.00
CA ARG A 664 -9.65 -32.31 22.09
C ARG A 664 -10.03 -30.93 22.66
N ARG A 665 -9.07 -30.17 23.15
CA ARG A 665 -9.23 -28.74 23.41
C ARG A 665 -8.57 -27.95 22.29
N GLY A 666 -9.38 -27.17 21.61
CA GLY A 666 -8.87 -26.13 20.72
C GLY A 666 -7.78 -25.33 21.45
N LYS A 667 -6.86 -24.75 20.69
CA LYS A 667 -5.84 -23.81 21.20
C LYS A 667 -6.45 -22.95 22.31
N PRO A 668 -5.76 -22.75 23.45
CA PRO A 668 -6.30 -21.90 24.51
C PRO A 668 -6.80 -20.59 23.90
N LEU A 669 -8.02 -20.20 24.22
CA LEU A 669 -8.66 -19.01 23.63
C LEU A 669 -7.83 -17.73 23.88
N SER A 670 -6.94 -17.77 24.90
CA SER A 670 -6.02 -16.68 25.22
C SER A 670 -4.79 -16.62 24.35
N MET A 671 -4.52 -17.63 23.54
CA MET A 671 -3.34 -17.72 22.67
C MET A 671 -3.71 -17.80 21.21
N ALA A 672 -2.89 -17.22 20.36
CA ALA A 672 -3.01 -17.31 18.90
C ALA A 672 -1.64 -17.46 18.26
N SER A 673 -1.50 -18.44 17.37
CA SER A 673 -0.42 -18.46 16.40
C SER A 673 -0.84 -17.61 15.20
N VAL A 674 -0.07 -16.61 14.89
CA VAL A 674 -0.38 -15.61 13.86
C VAL A 674 0.63 -15.75 12.74
N GLN A 675 0.15 -16.19 11.60
CA GLN A 675 0.90 -16.21 10.35
C GLN A 675 0.18 -15.26 9.38
N GLN A 676 0.56 -14.00 9.43
CA GLN A 676 0.11 -13.03 8.43
C GLN A 676 1.06 -13.04 7.24
N GLN A 677 0.57 -12.57 6.11
CA GLN A 677 1.41 -12.41 4.92
C GLN A 677 2.54 -11.42 5.22
N GLY A 678 3.77 -11.90 5.18
CA GLY A 678 4.99 -11.13 5.32
C GLY A 678 5.49 -10.59 3.97
N TRP A 679 6.60 -9.85 3.98
CA TRP A 679 7.25 -9.45 2.75
C TRP A 679 8.00 -10.64 2.13
N LYS A 680 7.94 -10.75 0.80
CA LYS A 680 8.65 -11.80 0.07
C LYS A 680 10.15 -11.46 0.03
N PRO A 681 11.04 -12.36 0.49
CA PRO A 681 12.48 -12.18 0.34
C PRO A 681 12.85 -11.92 -1.13
N TYR A 682 13.80 -11.00 -1.34
CA TYR A 682 14.28 -10.70 -2.68
C TYR A 682 14.94 -11.91 -3.31
N VAL A 683 14.60 -12.19 -4.56
CA VAL A 683 15.20 -13.23 -5.37
C VAL A 683 16.05 -12.54 -6.44
N GLU A 684 17.31 -12.93 -6.55
CA GLU A 684 18.22 -12.42 -7.57
C GLU A 684 18.02 -13.16 -8.89
N PHE A 685 18.04 -12.44 -10.00
CA PHE A 685 18.01 -13.06 -11.32
C PHE A 685 19.32 -13.81 -11.57
N PHE A 686 19.21 -15.08 -11.83
CA PHE A 686 20.37 -15.90 -12.15
C PHE A 686 20.73 -15.75 -13.63
N SER A 687 21.89 -15.15 -13.90
CA SER A 687 22.48 -15.11 -15.24
C SER A 687 23.58 -16.18 -15.34
N PRO A 688 23.40 -17.26 -16.15
CA PRO A 688 24.42 -18.28 -16.30
C PRO A 688 25.74 -17.68 -16.77
N GLN A 689 26.86 -18.20 -16.22
CA GLN A 689 28.20 -17.85 -16.63
C GLN A 689 28.83 -19.06 -17.33
N TYR A 690 29.08 -18.95 -18.62
CA TYR A 690 29.64 -20.03 -19.42
C TYR A 690 31.15 -19.85 -19.55
N THR A 691 31.90 -20.10 -18.49
CA THR A 691 33.37 -19.98 -18.46
C THR A 691 34.07 -21.14 -19.17
N ASP A 692 33.40 -22.31 -19.35
CA ASP A 692 33.93 -23.51 -19.99
C ASP A 692 32.94 -24.10 -21.00
N LYS A 693 33.43 -24.45 -22.21
CA LYS A 693 32.62 -25.11 -23.26
C LYS A 693 31.99 -26.43 -22.81
N LYS A 694 32.54 -27.09 -21.78
CA LYS A 694 32.03 -28.34 -21.20
C LYS A 694 30.83 -28.16 -20.26
N GLN A 695 30.51 -26.95 -19.86
CA GLN A 695 29.39 -26.68 -18.94
C GLN A 695 28.02 -26.64 -19.66
N LYS A 696 28.03 -26.47 -20.99
CA LYS A 696 26.77 -26.50 -21.77
C LYS A 696 26.33 -27.95 -22.02
N THR A 697 25.57 -28.52 -21.08
CA THR A 697 24.99 -29.84 -21.25
C THR A 697 23.68 -29.82 -22.08
N ARG A 698 23.06 -28.66 -22.25
CA ARG A 698 21.82 -28.46 -23.01
C ARG A 698 21.86 -27.07 -23.71
N PRO A 699 21.15 -26.91 -24.85
CA PRO A 699 21.01 -25.62 -25.50
C PRO A 699 20.35 -24.60 -24.56
N ASP A 700 20.95 -23.42 -24.43
CA ASP A 700 20.37 -22.30 -23.71
C ASP A 700 19.30 -21.63 -24.56
N ARG A 701 18.04 -21.73 -24.15
CA ARG A 701 16.87 -21.18 -24.87
C ARG A 701 16.14 -20.12 -24.04
N ARG A 702 16.83 -19.46 -23.11
CA ARG A 702 16.21 -18.43 -22.30
C ARG A 702 15.66 -17.29 -23.17
N THR A 703 14.47 -16.81 -22.85
CA THR A 703 13.85 -15.65 -23.50
C THR A 703 14.28 -14.35 -22.85
N THR A 704 14.43 -14.31 -21.52
CA THR A 704 15.07 -13.23 -20.76
C THR A 704 16.51 -13.60 -20.52
N LEU A 705 17.44 -12.93 -21.16
CA LEU A 705 18.88 -13.20 -21.08
C LEU A 705 19.52 -12.54 -19.86
N TYR A 706 19.01 -11.35 -19.51
CA TYR A 706 19.48 -10.59 -18.37
C TYR A 706 18.36 -9.73 -17.81
N TRP A 707 18.28 -9.70 -16.49
CA TRP A 707 17.44 -8.80 -15.74
C TRP A 707 18.22 -8.20 -14.58
N ASN A 708 18.25 -6.87 -14.49
CA ASN A 708 18.79 -6.18 -13.34
C ASN A 708 17.88 -5.02 -12.93
N PRO A 709 17.24 -5.10 -11.77
CA PRO A 709 16.36 -4.04 -11.31
C PRO A 709 17.12 -2.81 -10.77
N LYS A 710 18.47 -2.87 -10.69
CA LYS A 710 19.29 -1.88 -10.00
C LYS A 710 20.56 -1.48 -10.77
N VAL A 711 20.41 -1.15 -12.02
CA VAL A 711 21.53 -0.57 -12.78
C VAL A 711 21.76 0.84 -12.29
N LYS A 712 22.85 1.08 -11.59
CA LYS A 712 23.23 2.40 -11.09
C LYS A 712 24.22 3.07 -12.04
N THR A 713 23.91 4.31 -12.43
CA THR A 713 24.85 5.15 -13.17
C THR A 713 25.80 5.88 -12.23
N ASP A 714 27.06 6.04 -12.66
CA ASP A 714 28.08 6.80 -11.96
C ASP A 714 27.84 8.32 -12.07
N ALA A 715 28.77 9.13 -11.56
CA ALA A 715 28.73 10.59 -11.65
C ALA A 715 28.79 11.11 -13.11
N ASN A 716 29.25 10.30 -14.06
CA ASN A 716 29.31 10.61 -15.49
C ASN A 716 28.12 10.06 -16.27
N GLY A 717 27.09 9.56 -15.56
CA GLY A 717 25.92 8.95 -16.16
C GLY A 717 26.18 7.60 -16.81
N LYS A 718 27.27 6.90 -16.45
CA LYS A 718 27.68 5.65 -17.07
C LYS A 718 27.39 4.43 -16.21
N ALA A 719 27.04 3.32 -16.86
CA ALA A 719 27.00 1.99 -16.27
C ALA A 719 27.49 0.96 -17.30
N CYS A 720 28.14 -0.10 -16.81
CA CYS A 720 28.58 -1.22 -17.62
C CYS A 720 27.97 -2.52 -17.10
N ILE A 721 27.48 -3.36 -17.99
CA ILE A 721 26.79 -4.62 -17.68
C ILE A 721 27.38 -5.73 -18.53
N LYS A 722 27.44 -6.93 -17.96
CA LYS A 722 27.91 -8.13 -18.66
C LYS A 722 26.90 -9.26 -18.51
N PHE A 723 26.57 -9.91 -19.61
CA PHE A 723 25.72 -11.09 -19.62
C PHE A 723 26.13 -12.07 -20.73
N TYR A 724 25.76 -13.33 -20.62
CA TYR A 724 26.00 -14.33 -21.65
C TYR A 724 24.78 -14.49 -22.54
N ALA A 725 25.02 -14.52 -23.85
CA ALA A 725 23.99 -14.76 -24.87
C ALA A 725 23.43 -16.19 -24.77
N SER A 726 22.22 -16.40 -25.29
CA SER A 726 21.69 -17.73 -25.52
C SER A 726 22.30 -18.34 -26.79
N ASP A 727 22.15 -19.65 -26.99
CA ASP A 727 22.69 -20.36 -28.16
C ASP A 727 21.94 -20.03 -29.46
N ILE A 728 20.79 -19.39 -29.35
CA ILE A 728 19.85 -19.16 -30.48
C ILE A 728 19.79 -17.70 -30.87
N SER A 729 19.99 -16.81 -29.90
CA SER A 729 19.76 -15.37 -30.06
C SER A 729 20.95 -14.69 -30.73
N LYS A 730 20.66 -13.95 -31.81
CA LYS A 730 21.62 -13.06 -32.48
C LYS A 730 21.22 -11.59 -32.38
N ARG A 731 19.96 -11.32 -32.00
CA ARG A 731 19.42 -9.97 -31.88
C ARG A 731 18.80 -9.81 -30.52
N TYR A 732 19.16 -8.74 -29.87
CA TYR A 732 18.77 -8.46 -28.48
C TYR A 732 17.91 -7.21 -28.41
N LEU A 733 16.83 -7.28 -27.64
CA LEU A 733 16.06 -6.11 -27.24
C LEU A 733 16.49 -5.71 -25.83
N VAL A 734 17.10 -4.56 -25.72
CA VAL A 734 17.49 -3.95 -24.44
C VAL A 734 16.47 -2.89 -24.07
N THR A 735 15.83 -3.03 -22.92
CA THR A 735 14.90 -2.05 -22.37
C THR A 735 15.45 -1.51 -21.06
N LEU A 736 15.68 -0.22 -20.98
CA LEU A 736 16.09 0.52 -19.78
C LEU A 736 14.96 1.45 -19.36
N GLU A 737 14.51 1.32 -18.13
CA GLU A 737 13.46 2.16 -17.55
C GLU A 737 13.82 2.60 -16.15
N GLY A 738 13.41 3.81 -15.78
CA GLY A 738 13.58 4.29 -14.42
C GLY A 738 13.52 5.79 -14.29
N ILE A 739 13.96 6.27 -13.14
CA ILE A 739 13.91 7.66 -12.77
C ILE A 739 15.25 8.02 -12.11
N SER A 740 15.79 9.13 -12.54
CA SER A 740 17.02 9.67 -11.96
C SER A 740 16.77 10.29 -10.59
N ASP A 741 17.84 10.54 -9.85
CA ASP A 741 17.75 11.12 -8.50
C ASP A 741 17.07 12.52 -8.49
N ASN A 742 17.10 13.24 -9.62
CA ASN A 742 16.45 14.54 -9.79
C ASN A 742 15.01 14.49 -10.33
N GLY A 743 14.46 13.28 -10.54
CA GLY A 743 13.10 13.08 -11.02
C GLY A 743 12.94 13.03 -12.55
N THR A 744 14.05 13.01 -13.32
CA THR A 744 13.98 12.83 -14.77
C THR A 744 13.63 11.38 -15.09
N ILE A 745 12.55 11.22 -15.87
CA ILE A 745 12.06 9.90 -16.31
C ILE A 745 12.91 9.44 -17.50
N VAL A 746 13.34 8.19 -17.45
CA VAL A 746 14.21 7.59 -18.48
C VAL A 746 13.52 6.34 -19.03
N HIS A 747 13.33 6.32 -20.34
CA HIS A 747 12.88 5.16 -21.09
C HIS A 747 13.73 5.00 -22.34
N ARG A 748 14.25 3.82 -22.58
CA ARG A 748 14.96 3.49 -23.82
C ARG A 748 14.76 2.03 -24.19
N GLN A 749 14.32 1.81 -25.40
CA GLN A 749 14.38 0.51 -26.06
C GLN A 749 15.35 0.58 -27.22
N GLN A 750 16.25 -0.37 -27.31
CA GLN A 750 17.25 -0.43 -28.35
C GLN A 750 17.53 -1.87 -28.76
N PHE A 751 17.69 -2.04 -30.06
CA PHE A 751 18.11 -3.32 -30.65
C PHE A 751 19.62 -3.35 -30.76
N ILE A 752 20.20 -4.51 -30.45
CA ILE A 752 21.64 -4.78 -30.55
C ILE A 752 21.79 -6.09 -31.30
N GLU A 753 22.70 -6.15 -32.24
CA GLU A 753 23.08 -7.33 -33.06
C GLU A 753 24.47 -7.82 -32.69
#